data_1dd4036b5dc09d542e1df870cc4fe108
#
_entry.id   1dd4036b5dc09d542e1df870cc4fe108
#
_cell.length_a   1.000
_cell.length_b   1.000
_cell.length_c   1.000
_cell.angle_alpha   90.00
_cell.angle_beta   90.00
_cell.angle_gamma   90.00
#
_symmetry.space_group_name_H-M   'P 1'
#
loop_
_entity.id
_entity.type
_entity.pdbx_description
1 polymer ?
#
loop_
_entity_poly.entity_id
_entity_poly.type
_entity_poly.pdbx_seq_one_letter_code
_entity_poly.pdbx_strand_id
1 'polypeptide(L)'
;MKKNRILVSWMAALSFVAATAQSISPLPQRVVWGDKAFDQPENVVIKGADDADADAVALLRRSFAEGKKGIKVVLGERGDKAVKAYEAQIPNKVEGYYLSVGKNQVVIAGNDEAGTYYGVQTFLQMAAQPEVMKAEVQDWPDVLERGVVEGFYGNPWSHTDRLRQFDFYGKNKLNVYIYGPKDDPYHRNQWREPYPEAEAQRISELAKAAAQNKVDFVWAMHPGGDIQWNEADLNSSIQKLEWMYALGVRAFAIFFDDIFGAEQSKGEKQAEYMNYLNREFVQKHSDVAPLILCPTEYNKSWAGKNYLPALGRTMDKDIRIMWTGATVVDMINKSDMDWINERIQRNAYIWLNYPVNDFCIDHMLMGPTYGNDLDIAEQLSGFVSNPMEYAEASKVSLYSIADYTWNMDAYSSQASWERALNVLMPEHVEAFRVFCQHNVDLGPTGHGLRRQGESAAFKKSADAFSASLAGGYNADAVAAMTTEFKTMIDAADELLTSTEEPEMIAEITPWVEVMKIIGQRGEKVMQLYTLLNEGNEKAFVETYEVLAQLEQTQKTILSRNFEGSIKKPNPTVANEVVVPFIKTCTKGLIREYKNKHSYRTDIFPAELIEEGRYYIKVNGQWLTDENANPDRTGDFPVLKADEDVINPQRQEWNITIDPVTERYKITNAQDGRYINEMGNFWRDKNANPYDPAWHSFNIYRMNGKYAIQTAGNAGGRVLTADGTRLTPEQAKDVRYEHFIFEIIPVGGATTEAPIVEPGAAVYIIDAEGRYLTNTSVNGVGGTPEFMAKKDDDSQLWQFNLVDETGRFNLSSAADGRYLNELCNFGTNPYNANWNTYILLEKGGTFAIRNAGNGGTHFWVVNGKHSSTANIPLAEAYQFTIVKK
;
A
#
# COMPACT_ATOMS: atom_id res chain seq x y z
N MET A 1 19.63 2.36 -65.04
CA MET A 1 19.60 1.03 -64.38
C MET A 1 20.49 1.08 -63.14
N LYS A 2 19.93 1.25 -61.99
CA LYS A 2 20.45 0.82 -60.69
C LYS A 2 19.25 0.77 -59.72
N LYS A 3 18.92 -0.45 -59.31
CA LYS A 3 17.81 -0.77 -58.41
C LYS A 3 18.22 -0.39 -57.00
N ASN A 4 17.51 0.54 -56.40
CA ASN A 4 17.56 0.74 -54.96
C ASN A 4 16.68 -0.31 -54.26
N ARG A 5 17.30 -1.19 -53.50
CA ARG A 5 16.63 -2.13 -52.60
C ARG A 5 16.30 -1.37 -51.35
N ILE A 6 15.01 -1.22 -51.10
CA ILE A 6 14.47 -0.82 -49.79
C ILE A 6 14.66 -2.00 -48.85
N LEU A 7 15.52 -1.84 -47.84
CA LEU A 7 15.60 -2.76 -46.69
C LEU A 7 14.41 -2.47 -45.80
N VAL A 8 13.39 -3.34 -45.89
CA VAL A 8 12.36 -3.45 -44.89
C VAL A 8 12.99 -4.23 -43.75
N SER A 9 13.31 -3.56 -42.64
CA SER A 9 13.69 -4.17 -41.38
C SER A 9 12.44 -4.86 -40.81
N TRP A 10 12.39 -6.16 -40.92
CA TRP A 10 11.52 -7.00 -40.13
C TRP A 10 12.06 -6.96 -38.70
N MET A 11 11.39 -6.25 -37.81
CA MET A 11 11.48 -6.56 -36.39
C MET A 11 10.86 -7.96 -36.24
N ALA A 12 11.71 -8.94 -36.14
CA ALA A 12 11.33 -10.26 -35.67
C ALA A 12 10.83 -10.07 -34.22
N ALA A 13 9.53 -10.12 -34.04
CA ALA A 13 8.96 -10.50 -32.77
C ALA A 13 9.59 -11.86 -32.42
N LEU A 14 10.56 -11.86 -31.53
CA LEU A 14 11.00 -13.07 -30.87
C LEU A 14 9.80 -13.47 -29.98
N SER A 15 8.86 -14.19 -30.58
CA SER A 15 8.00 -15.10 -29.85
C SER A 15 8.97 -16.07 -29.18
N PHE A 16 9.29 -15.81 -27.91
CA PHE A 16 9.71 -16.84 -27.02
C PHE A 16 8.50 -17.80 -26.91
N VAL A 17 8.46 -18.77 -27.80
CA VAL A 17 7.87 -20.04 -27.46
C VAL A 17 8.80 -20.56 -26.37
N ALA A 18 8.51 -20.19 -25.13
CA ALA A 18 9.01 -20.90 -23.98
C ALA A 18 8.52 -22.34 -24.23
N ALA A 19 9.43 -23.22 -24.62
CA ALA A 19 9.24 -24.61 -24.37
C ALA A 19 8.79 -24.64 -22.90
N THR A 20 7.60 -25.15 -22.60
CA THR A 20 7.08 -25.30 -21.25
C THR A 20 8.03 -26.25 -20.54
N ALA A 21 9.13 -25.69 -20.01
CA ALA A 21 10.00 -26.40 -19.12
C ALA A 21 9.12 -26.75 -17.92
N GLN A 22 8.96 -28.01 -17.60
CA GLN A 22 8.20 -28.43 -16.42
C GLN A 22 8.78 -27.70 -15.23
N SER A 23 8.01 -26.78 -14.64
CA SER A 23 8.42 -26.06 -13.46
C SER A 23 7.82 -26.73 -12.24
N ILE A 24 8.67 -27.01 -11.26
CA ILE A 24 8.27 -27.42 -9.92
C ILE A 24 8.38 -26.20 -9.04
N SER A 25 7.39 -25.97 -8.19
CA SER A 25 7.43 -24.87 -7.26
C SER A 25 6.89 -25.30 -5.87
N PRO A 26 7.57 -24.91 -4.80
CA PRO A 26 8.88 -24.27 -4.73
C PRO A 26 9.95 -25.00 -5.52
N LEU A 27 11.00 -24.27 -5.98
CA LEU A 27 12.09 -24.87 -6.73
C LEU A 27 12.82 -25.91 -5.87
N PRO A 28 12.98 -27.16 -6.35
CA PRO A 28 13.63 -28.18 -5.55
C PRO A 28 15.12 -27.95 -5.40
N GLN A 29 15.70 -28.45 -4.31
CA GLN A 29 17.14 -28.41 -4.05
C GLN A 29 17.96 -29.09 -5.14
N ARG A 30 17.47 -30.21 -5.66
CA ARG A 30 18.09 -30.94 -6.76
C ARG A 30 17.06 -31.58 -7.67
N VAL A 31 17.17 -31.36 -8.96
CA VAL A 31 16.37 -32.04 -9.97
C VAL A 31 17.22 -32.46 -11.15
N VAL A 32 17.04 -33.70 -11.60
CA VAL A 32 17.65 -34.24 -12.82
C VAL A 32 16.51 -34.62 -13.78
N TRP A 33 16.37 -33.87 -14.83
CA TRP A 33 15.35 -34.10 -15.85
C TRP A 33 15.81 -35.18 -16.82
N GLY A 34 14.92 -36.10 -17.15
CA GLY A 34 15.14 -37.06 -18.23
C GLY A 34 14.88 -36.47 -19.61
N ASP A 35 15.22 -37.21 -20.63
CA ASP A 35 15.11 -36.80 -22.04
C ASP A 35 13.77 -37.16 -22.71
N LYS A 36 12.84 -37.74 -21.97
CA LYS A 36 11.55 -38.25 -22.52
C LYS A 36 10.39 -37.86 -21.62
N ALA A 37 9.36 -37.39 -22.28
CA ALA A 37 8.05 -37.17 -21.67
C ALA A 37 7.12 -38.38 -21.91
N PHE A 38 6.01 -38.41 -21.21
CA PHE A 38 4.90 -39.34 -21.38
C PHE A 38 3.57 -38.68 -21.05
N ASP A 39 2.48 -39.26 -21.54
CA ASP A 39 1.13 -38.76 -21.35
C ASP A 39 0.77 -38.72 -19.84
N GLN A 40 -0.10 -37.81 -19.48
CA GLN A 40 -0.64 -37.72 -18.12
C GLN A 40 -1.24 -39.06 -17.66
N PRO A 41 -1.02 -39.48 -16.41
CA PRO A 41 -1.59 -40.70 -15.86
C PRO A 41 -3.10 -40.51 -15.61
N GLU A 42 -3.95 -41.33 -16.24
CA GLU A 42 -5.39 -41.36 -15.96
C GLU A 42 -5.68 -42.13 -14.64
N ASN A 43 -4.93 -43.19 -14.40
CA ASN A 43 -5.12 -44.09 -13.28
C ASN A 43 -3.80 -44.40 -12.57
N VAL A 44 -3.88 -44.61 -11.25
CA VAL A 44 -2.73 -45.03 -10.42
C VAL A 44 -2.98 -46.38 -9.74
N VAL A 45 -1.87 -47.08 -9.47
CA VAL A 45 -1.83 -48.28 -8.62
C VAL A 45 -0.93 -47.95 -7.41
N ILE A 46 -1.56 -47.62 -6.28
CA ILE A 46 -0.82 -47.23 -5.10
C ILE A 46 -0.21 -48.41 -4.38
N LYS A 47 1.06 -48.32 -3.97
CA LYS A 47 1.80 -49.33 -3.21
C LYS A 47 2.47 -48.65 -2.00
N GLY A 48 2.28 -49.22 -0.82
CA GLY A 48 2.76 -48.66 0.45
C GLY A 48 1.71 -47.86 1.20
N ALA A 49 0.47 -47.77 0.70
CA ALA A 49 -0.60 -46.95 1.27
C ALA A 49 -0.98 -47.29 2.73
N ASP A 50 -0.67 -48.51 3.19
CA ASP A 50 -1.04 -48.95 4.55
C ASP A 50 -0.03 -48.46 5.61
N ASP A 51 1.20 -48.19 5.20
CA ASP A 51 2.30 -47.78 6.08
C ASP A 51 2.63 -46.27 5.91
N ALA A 52 2.29 -45.65 4.75
CA ALA A 52 2.60 -44.25 4.43
C ALA A 52 1.62 -43.26 5.03
N ASP A 53 2.04 -42.00 5.07
CA ASP A 53 1.21 -40.86 5.52
C ASP A 53 -0.21 -40.90 4.91
N ALA A 54 -1.21 -40.90 5.76
CA ALA A 54 -2.61 -41.03 5.36
C ALA A 54 -3.12 -39.84 4.51
N ASP A 55 -2.62 -38.63 4.77
CA ASP A 55 -3.01 -37.42 4.02
C ASP A 55 -2.39 -37.42 2.63
N ALA A 56 -1.13 -37.87 2.48
CA ALA A 56 -0.48 -38.05 1.18
C ALA A 56 -1.23 -39.09 0.32
N VAL A 57 -1.65 -40.21 0.92
CA VAL A 57 -2.46 -41.26 0.27
C VAL A 57 -3.82 -40.70 -0.13
N ALA A 58 -4.49 -39.96 0.77
CA ALA A 58 -5.78 -39.33 0.49
C ALA A 58 -5.68 -38.31 -0.65
N LEU A 59 -4.60 -37.55 -0.69
CA LEU A 59 -4.33 -36.59 -1.76
C LEU A 59 -4.18 -37.27 -3.13
N LEU A 60 -3.42 -38.35 -3.23
CA LEU A 60 -3.31 -39.13 -4.46
C LEU A 60 -4.66 -39.69 -4.93
N ARG A 61 -5.47 -40.23 -3.98
CA ARG A 61 -6.80 -40.78 -4.25
C ARG A 61 -7.83 -39.74 -4.72
N ARG A 62 -7.68 -38.50 -4.27
CA ARG A 62 -8.50 -37.37 -4.75
C ARG A 62 -8.10 -36.94 -6.16
N SER A 63 -6.82 -37.05 -6.51
CA SER A 63 -6.27 -36.56 -7.76
C SER A 63 -6.34 -37.57 -8.93
N PHE A 64 -6.34 -38.87 -8.62
CA PHE A 64 -6.33 -39.95 -9.61
C PHE A 64 -7.30 -41.05 -9.26
N ALA A 65 -7.90 -41.68 -10.28
CA ALA A 65 -8.63 -42.89 -10.06
C ALA A 65 -7.67 -44.05 -9.69
N GLU A 66 -7.90 -44.69 -8.54
CA GLU A 66 -7.13 -45.88 -8.13
C GLU A 66 -7.71 -47.15 -8.79
N GLY A 67 -6.86 -47.94 -9.44
CA GLY A 67 -7.29 -49.10 -10.19
C GLY A 67 -6.26 -50.24 -10.14
N LYS A 68 -6.62 -51.34 -10.85
CA LYS A 68 -5.72 -52.50 -11.04
C LYS A 68 -4.69 -52.30 -12.15
N LYS A 69 -4.89 -51.27 -12.99
CA LYS A 69 -4.01 -50.88 -14.10
C LYS A 69 -3.80 -49.40 -14.02
N GLY A 70 -2.62 -48.94 -14.39
CA GLY A 70 -2.23 -47.53 -14.33
C GLY A 70 -0.76 -47.42 -14.01
N ILE A 71 -0.28 -46.19 -13.81
CA ILE A 71 1.07 -45.92 -13.35
C ILE A 71 1.21 -46.40 -11.89
N LYS A 72 2.29 -47.16 -11.59
CA LYS A 72 2.53 -47.63 -10.25
C LYS A 72 3.11 -46.47 -9.39
N VAL A 73 2.43 -46.05 -8.37
CA VAL A 73 2.93 -45.08 -7.39
C VAL A 73 3.35 -45.82 -6.11
N VAL A 74 4.63 -45.82 -5.82
CA VAL A 74 5.21 -46.41 -4.60
C VAL A 74 5.50 -45.25 -3.66
N LEU A 75 4.91 -45.28 -2.46
CA LEU A 75 5.12 -44.23 -1.46
C LEU A 75 5.34 -44.80 -0.06
N GLY A 76 6.00 -44.03 0.79
CA GLY A 76 6.27 -44.33 2.19
C GLY A 76 7.38 -43.45 2.78
N GLU A 77 7.60 -43.60 4.06
CA GLU A 77 8.64 -42.90 4.84
C GLU A 77 9.91 -43.73 4.97
N ARG A 78 11.00 -43.11 5.36
CA ARG A 78 12.26 -43.75 5.68
C ARG A 78 12.04 -44.89 6.70
N GLY A 79 12.45 -46.07 6.34
CA GLY A 79 12.24 -47.28 7.12
C GLY A 79 11.15 -48.20 6.62
N ASP A 80 10.18 -47.68 5.83
CA ASP A 80 9.06 -48.44 5.30
C ASP A 80 9.50 -49.45 4.26
N LYS A 81 8.86 -50.60 4.29
CA LYS A 81 9.19 -51.71 3.37
C LYS A 81 9.04 -51.34 1.91
N ALA A 82 8.03 -50.53 1.57
CA ALA A 82 7.72 -50.18 0.19
C ALA A 82 8.84 -49.37 -0.46
N VAL A 83 9.48 -48.46 0.27
CA VAL A 83 10.50 -47.53 -0.22
C VAL A 83 11.93 -47.92 0.21
N LYS A 84 12.11 -49.02 0.89
CA LYS A 84 13.42 -49.46 1.42
C LYS A 84 14.55 -49.53 0.37
N ALA A 85 14.21 -49.87 -0.87
CA ALA A 85 15.20 -49.90 -1.96
C ALA A 85 15.71 -48.51 -2.36
N TYR A 86 15.02 -47.43 -1.93
CA TYR A 86 15.34 -46.03 -2.24
C TYR A 86 15.88 -45.28 -1.02
N GLU A 87 16.06 -45.91 0.11
CA GLU A 87 16.43 -45.29 1.38
C GLU A 87 17.72 -44.43 1.30
N ALA A 88 18.69 -44.88 0.45
CA ALA A 88 19.94 -44.16 0.24
C ALA A 88 19.77 -42.85 -0.55
N GLN A 89 18.67 -42.66 -1.31
CA GLN A 89 18.35 -41.49 -2.07
C GLN A 89 17.55 -40.47 -1.27
N ILE A 90 16.89 -40.88 -0.18
CA ILE A 90 16.10 -39.99 0.66
C ILE A 90 17.05 -39.02 1.39
N PRO A 91 16.88 -37.69 1.24
CA PRO A 91 17.67 -36.74 2.01
C PRO A 91 17.47 -36.96 3.53
N ASN A 92 18.52 -36.92 4.31
CA ASN A 92 18.43 -37.00 5.77
C ASN A 92 18.18 -35.60 6.36
N LYS A 93 17.06 -35.01 6.01
CA LYS A 93 16.59 -33.66 6.36
C LYS A 93 15.13 -33.76 6.76
N VAL A 94 14.72 -32.97 7.76
CA VAL A 94 13.29 -32.81 8.10
C VAL A 94 12.53 -32.37 6.87
N GLU A 95 11.36 -32.96 6.63
CA GLU A 95 10.50 -32.74 5.45
C GLU A 95 11.18 -33.10 4.10
N GLY A 96 12.34 -33.74 4.15
CA GLY A 96 13.06 -34.15 2.94
C GLY A 96 12.40 -35.31 2.22
N TYR A 97 12.47 -35.33 0.89
CA TYR A 97 11.95 -36.42 0.10
C TYR A 97 12.80 -36.73 -1.15
N TYR A 98 12.68 -37.96 -1.61
CA TYR A 98 13.11 -38.41 -2.92
C TYR A 98 11.89 -38.70 -3.79
N LEU A 99 11.85 -38.14 -4.99
CA LEU A 99 10.84 -38.39 -5.99
C LEU A 99 11.50 -38.86 -7.28
N SER A 100 11.08 -40.03 -7.79
CA SER A 100 11.48 -40.51 -9.12
C SER A 100 10.23 -40.69 -9.98
N VAL A 101 10.15 -39.94 -11.08
CA VAL A 101 9.02 -39.96 -12.01
C VAL A 101 9.41 -40.66 -13.32
N GLY A 102 8.74 -41.75 -13.62
CA GLY A 102 8.93 -42.49 -14.86
C GLY A 102 7.63 -43.01 -15.44
N LYS A 103 7.64 -43.36 -16.73
CA LYS A 103 6.44 -43.75 -17.49
C LYS A 103 5.60 -44.86 -16.81
N ASN A 104 6.26 -45.84 -16.17
CA ASN A 104 5.59 -47.00 -15.59
C ASN A 104 5.51 -46.98 -14.08
N GLN A 105 6.33 -46.16 -13.44
CA GLN A 105 6.43 -46.09 -11.97
C GLN A 105 6.83 -44.70 -11.54
N VAL A 106 6.19 -44.25 -10.47
CA VAL A 106 6.59 -43.11 -9.65
C VAL A 106 6.97 -43.63 -8.27
N VAL A 107 8.06 -43.13 -7.71
CA VAL A 107 8.49 -43.43 -6.34
C VAL A 107 8.50 -42.14 -5.55
N ILE A 108 7.83 -42.10 -4.42
CA ILE A 108 7.75 -40.97 -3.49
C ILE A 108 8.20 -41.47 -2.13
N ALA A 109 9.37 -41.09 -1.69
CA ALA A 109 9.96 -41.56 -0.46
C ALA A 109 10.37 -40.40 0.44
N GLY A 110 9.60 -40.15 1.49
CA GLY A 110 9.83 -39.09 2.46
C GLY A 110 10.84 -39.51 3.54
N ASN A 111 11.54 -38.55 4.15
CA ASN A 111 12.27 -38.74 5.36
C ASN A 111 11.34 -38.89 6.58
N ASP A 112 10.17 -38.29 6.45
CA ASP A 112 9.05 -38.23 7.40
C ASP A 112 7.72 -38.06 6.65
N GLU A 113 6.61 -38.03 7.39
CA GLU A 113 5.25 -37.89 6.84
C GLU A 113 5.10 -36.64 5.96
N ALA A 114 5.62 -35.49 6.42
CA ALA A 114 5.56 -34.23 5.67
C ALA A 114 6.38 -34.31 4.37
N GLY A 115 7.56 -34.95 4.39
CA GLY A 115 8.35 -35.20 3.19
C GLY A 115 7.61 -36.04 2.16
N THR A 116 6.89 -37.10 2.61
CA THR A 116 6.05 -37.93 1.71
C THR A 116 4.93 -37.09 1.11
N TYR A 117 4.24 -36.28 1.91
CA TYR A 117 3.17 -35.40 1.46
C TYR A 117 3.67 -34.37 0.43
N TYR A 118 4.80 -33.70 0.68
CA TYR A 118 5.38 -32.73 -0.27
C TYR A 118 5.92 -33.41 -1.55
N GLY A 119 6.41 -34.63 -1.45
CA GLY A 119 6.73 -35.44 -2.62
C GLY A 119 5.52 -35.72 -3.49
N VAL A 120 4.36 -36.00 -2.89
CA VAL A 120 3.08 -36.12 -3.61
C VAL A 120 2.66 -34.79 -4.26
N GLN A 121 2.73 -33.66 -3.55
CA GLN A 121 2.44 -32.34 -4.11
C GLN A 121 3.30 -32.03 -5.34
N THR A 122 4.62 -32.32 -5.25
CA THR A 122 5.52 -32.15 -6.40
C THR A 122 5.16 -33.06 -7.59
N PHE A 123 4.81 -34.32 -7.33
CA PHE A 123 4.32 -35.22 -8.39
C PHE A 123 3.04 -34.70 -9.05
N LEU A 124 2.10 -34.17 -8.28
CA LEU A 124 0.85 -33.61 -8.79
C LEU A 124 1.08 -32.38 -9.68
N GLN A 125 2.02 -31.49 -9.30
CA GLN A 125 2.41 -30.36 -10.17
C GLN A 125 2.97 -30.85 -11.51
N MET A 126 3.81 -31.88 -11.49
CA MET A 126 4.34 -32.49 -12.73
C MET A 126 3.24 -33.14 -13.55
N ALA A 127 2.34 -33.86 -12.89
CA ALA A 127 1.25 -34.60 -13.56
C ALA A 127 0.16 -33.67 -14.13
N ALA A 128 0.05 -32.44 -13.65
CA ALA A 128 -0.86 -31.43 -14.19
C ALA A 128 -0.41 -30.84 -15.54
N GLN A 129 0.87 -31.06 -15.92
CA GLN A 129 1.40 -30.58 -17.21
C GLN A 129 0.86 -31.43 -18.39
N PRO A 130 0.71 -30.89 -19.61
CA PRO A 130 0.24 -31.64 -20.77
C PRO A 130 1.06 -32.89 -21.07
N GLU A 131 2.33 -32.86 -20.84
CA GLU A 131 3.28 -34.00 -20.90
C GLU A 131 4.10 -34.08 -19.63
N VAL A 132 4.19 -35.24 -19.02
CA VAL A 132 4.96 -35.49 -17.80
C VAL A 132 6.38 -35.87 -18.13
N MET A 133 7.36 -35.03 -17.74
CA MET A 133 8.78 -35.38 -17.92
C MET A 133 9.25 -36.41 -16.90
N LYS A 134 10.14 -37.32 -17.33
CA LYS A 134 10.89 -38.10 -16.37
C LYS A 134 11.77 -37.20 -15.52
N ALA A 135 11.85 -37.47 -14.22
CA ALA A 135 12.71 -36.72 -13.33
C ALA A 135 13.14 -37.56 -12.12
N GLU A 136 14.27 -37.17 -11.55
CA GLU A 136 14.69 -37.54 -10.20
C GLU A 136 14.85 -36.25 -9.41
N VAL A 137 14.18 -36.16 -8.26
CA VAL A 137 14.16 -34.99 -7.38
C VAL A 137 14.64 -35.42 -5.99
N GLN A 138 15.54 -34.65 -5.42
CA GLN A 138 15.88 -34.71 -3.99
C GLN A 138 15.64 -33.32 -3.42
N ASP A 139 14.77 -33.21 -2.42
CA ASP A 139 14.28 -31.92 -2.00
C ASP A 139 14.07 -31.84 -0.48
N TRP A 140 14.24 -30.64 0.07
CA TRP A 140 14.04 -30.28 1.48
C TRP A 140 14.02 -28.77 1.66
N PRO A 141 13.39 -28.21 2.72
CA PRO A 141 13.37 -26.78 2.95
C PRO A 141 14.67 -26.25 3.55
N ASP A 142 15.01 -24.98 3.24
CA ASP A 142 16.07 -24.25 3.93
C ASP A 142 15.58 -23.70 5.28
N VAL A 143 14.32 -23.25 5.37
CA VAL A 143 13.68 -22.77 6.61
C VAL A 143 12.64 -23.78 7.08
N LEU A 144 12.85 -24.35 8.27
CA LEU A 144 11.98 -25.43 8.79
C LEU A 144 10.55 -24.94 9.11
N GLU A 145 10.39 -23.78 9.71
CA GLU A 145 9.08 -23.20 9.99
C GLU A 145 8.85 -21.99 9.09
N ARG A 146 7.89 -22.09 8.20
CA ARG A 146 7.63 -21.13 7.15
C ARG A 146 6.14 -21.03 6.87
N GLY A 147 5.62 -19.80 6.76
CA GLY A 147 4.18 -19.68 6.57
C GLY A 147 3.65 -18.27 6.76
N VAL A 148 2.52 -18.18 7.46
CA VAL A 148 1.72 -16.96 7.54
C VAL A 148 1.35 -16.67 8.99
N VAL A 149 1.32 -15.40 9.37
CA VAL A 149 0.71 -14.89 10.60
C VAL A 149 -0.46 -13.97 10.23
N GLU A 150 -1.68 -14.38 10.57
CA GLU A 150 -2.86 -13.51 10.47
C GLU A 150 -2.84 -12.52 11.64
N GLY A 151 -2.03 -11.46 11.49
CA GLY A 151 -1.78 -10.47 12.55
C GLY A 151 -2.05 -9.04 12.11
N PHE A 152 -2.63 -8.83 10.93
CA PHE A 152 -2.98 -7.53 10.37
C PHE A 152 -4.17 -6.87 11.08
N TYR A 153 -4.23 -5.54 11.01
CA TYR A 153 -5.43 -4.78 11.32
C TYR A 153 -6.33 -4.73 10.06
N GLY A 154 -7.65 -4.72 10.25
CA GLY A 154 -8.62 -4.72 9.15
C GLY A 154 -9.67 -5.81 9.31
N ASN A 155 -10.32 -6.19 8.21
CA ASN A 155 -11.30 -7.26 8.23
C ASN A 155 -10.60 -8.62 8.31
N PRO A 156 -10.87 -9.43 9.35
CA PRO A 156 -10.23 -10.74 9.47
C PRO A 156 -10.67 -11.66 8.32
N TRP A 157 -9.85 -12.61 8.00
CA TRP A 157 -10.23 -13.63 7.03
C TRP A 157 -11.44 -14.44 7.50
N SER A 158 -12.33 -14.79 6.58
CA SER A 158 -13.45 -15.66 6.90
C SER A 158 -12.97 -17.09 7.22
N HIS A 159 -13.84 -17.87 7.85
CA HIS A 159 -13.55 -19.29 8.06
C HIS A 159 -13.24 -20.04 6.74
N THR A 160 -14.00 -19.72 5.68
CA THR A 160 -13.80 -20.32 4.35
C THR A 160 -12.49 -19.89 3.72
N ASP A 161 -12.10 -18.61 3.87
CA ASP A 161 -10.82 -18.10 3.38
C ASP A 161 -9.65 -18.86 4.03
N ARG A 162 -9.68 -19.06 5.35
CA ARG A 162 -8.65 -19.81 6.07
C ARG A 162 -8.54 -21.25 5.59
N LEU A 163 -9.67 -21.92 5.31
CA LEU A 163 -9.66 -23.27 4.74
C LEU A 163 -9.02 -23.31 3.35
N ARG A 164 -9.34 -22.34 2.46
CA ARG A 164 -8.70 -22.21 1.14
C ARG A 164 -7.19 -21.89 1.26
N GLN A 165 -6.81 -21.13 2.25
CA GLN A 165 -5.40 -20.84 2.52
C GLN A 165 -4.64 -22.11 2.93
N PHE A 166 -5.19 -22.99 3.75
CA PHE A 166 -4.51 -24.24 4.12
C PHE A 166 -4.27 -25.15 2.91
N ASP A 167 -5.23 -25.25 1.98
CA ASP A 167 -5.01 -25.95 0.72
C ASP A 167 -3.89 -25.32 -0.11
N PHE A 168 -3.84 -23.99 -0.17
CA PHE A 168 -2.77 -23.27 -0.85
C PHE A 168 -1.42 -23.51 -0.15
N TYR A 169 -1.37 -23.48 1.19
CA TYR A 169 -0.14 -23.72 1.95
C TYR A 169 0.41 -25.12 1.71
N GLY A 170 -0.44 -26.13 1.81
CA GLY A 170 -0.04 -27.52 1.54
C GLY A 170 0.53 -27.71 0.14
N LYS A 171 -0.11 -27.13 -0.89
CA LYS A 171 0.37 -27.16 -2.29
C LYS A 171 1.73 -26.49 -2.48
N ASN A 172 1.99 -25.40 -1.73
CA ASN A 172 3.21 -24.60 -1.84
C ASN A 172 4.21 -24.87 -0.73
N LYS A 173 4.01 -25.92 0.06
CA LYS A 173 4.91 -26.40 1.12
C LYS A 173 5.17 -25.39 2.23
N LEU A 174 4.23 -24.48 2.52
CA LEU A 174 4.17 -23.70 3.73
C LEU A 174 3.59 -24.56 4.86
N ASN A 175 4.15 -24.49 6.05
CA ASN A 175 3.80 -25.42 7.14
C ASN A 175 3.39 -24.75 8.46
N VAL A 176 3.25 -23.42 8.47
CA VAL A 176 2.81 -22.66 9.66
C VAL A 176 1.72 -21.68 9.31
N TYR A 177 0.67 -21.68 10.12
CA TYR A 177 -0.31 -20.61 10.14
C TYR A 177 -0.54 -20.15 11.57
N ILE A 178 -0.20 -18.89 11.88
CA ILE A 178 -0.39 -18.30 13.21
C ILE A 178 -1.71 -17.53 13.22
N TYR A 179 -2.66 -18.00 14.03
CA TYR A 179 -3.97 -17.41 14.25
C TYR A 179 -3.86 -16.31 15.31
N GLY A 180 -3.89 -15.05 14.90
CA GLY A 180 -3.85 -13.90 15.78
C GLY A 180 -4.66 -12.70 15.27
N PRO A 181 -5.92 -12.90 14.76
CA PRO A 181 -6.74 -11.83 14.20
C PRO A 181 -7.07 -10.78 15.27
N LYS A 182 -6.92 -9.51 14.94
CA LYS A 182 -7.02 -8.39 15.88
C LYS A 182 -8.44 -8.17 16.42
N ASP A 183 -9.47 -8.68 15.75
CA ASP A 183 -10.89 -8.59 16.13
C ASP A 183 -11.36 -9.72 17.05
N ASP A 184 -10.58 -10.80 17.21
CA ASP A 184 -10.94 -11.91 18.09
C ASP A 184 -10.78 -11.52 19.57
N PRO A 185 -11.90 -11.33 20.32
CA PRO A 185 -11.80 -10.92 21.70
C PRO A 185 -11.19 -12.01 22.60
N TYR A 186 -11.35 -13.29 22.25
CA TYR A 186 -10.85 -14.42 23.03
C TYR A 186 -9.35 -14.67 22.86
N HIS A 187 -8.78 -14.11 21.83
CA HIS A 187 -7.36 -14.00 21.62
C HIS A 187 -6.75 -12.84 22.42
N ARG A 188 -7.48 -11.73 22.64
CA ARG A 188 -7.00 -10.48 23.25
C ARG A 188 -7.73 -10.11 24.54
N ASN A 189 -8.78 -9.30 24.45
CA ASN A 189 -9.42 -8.64 25.59
C ASN A 189 -10.10 -9.62 26.56
N GLN A 190 -10.56 -10.77 26.08
CA GLN A 190 -11.20 -11.83 26.85
C GLN A 190 -10.33 -13.11 26.89
N TRP A 191 -9.01 -12.94 26.87
CA TRP A 191 -8.08 -14.06 26.80
C TRP A 191 -8.22 -15.06 27.97
N ARG A 192 -8.81 -14.65 29.10
CA ARG A 192 -9.10 -15.51 30.25
C ARG A 192 -10.33 -16.37 30.08
N GLU A 193 -11.21 -16.07 29.12
CA GLU A 193 -12.48 -16.73 28.90
C GLU A 193 -12.37 -17.86 27.87
N PRO A 194 -13.18 -18.96 28.02
CA PRO A 194 -13.26 -19.97 26.95
C PRO A 194 -13.96 -19.39 25.72
N TYR A 195 -13.68 -19.96 24.54
CA TYR A 195 -14.48 -19.66 23.35
C TYR A 195 -15.92 -20.16 23.51
N PRO A 196 -16.93 -19.44 23.01
CA PRO A 196 -18.28 -20.00 22.83
C PRO A 196 -18.24 -21.27 21.97
N GLU A 197 -19.22 -22.16 22.15
CA GLU A 197 -19.23 -23.50 21.53
C GLU A 197 -19.08 -23.45 19.99
N ALA A 198 -19.79 -22.52 19.32
CA ALA A 198 -19.73 -22.39 17.86
C ALA A 198 -18.35 -21.95 17.35
N GLU A 199 -17.70 -20.98 18.02
CA GLU A 199 -16.35 -20.51 17.70
C GLU A 199 -15.30 -21.57 18.04
N ALA A 200 -15.46 -22.27 19.18
CA ALA A 200 -14.60 -23.38 19.56
C ALA A 200 -14.63 -24.51 18.51
N GLN A 201 -15.80 -24.83 17.98
CA GLN A 201 -15.94 -25.79 16.89
C GLN A 201 -15.20 -25.34 15.63
N ARG A 202 -15.35 -24.06 15.25
CA ARG A 202 -14.63 -23.50 14.08
C ARG A 202 -13.12 -23.58 14.24
N ILE A 203 -12.58 -23.27 15.43
CA ILE A 203 -11.16 -23.43 15.72
C ILE A 203 -10.73 -24.89 15.57
N SER A 204 -11.50 -25.84 16.09
CA SER A 204 -11.21 -27.27 15.96
C SER A 204 -11.21 -27.72 14.50
N GLU A 205 -12.16 -27.26 13.69
CA GLU A 205 -12.22 -27.52 12.25
C GLU A 205 -11.00 -26.96 11.51
N LEU A 206 -10.56 -25.73 11.84
CA LEU A 206 -9.36 -25.11 11.29
C LEU A 206 -8.09 -25.89 11.66
N ALA A 207 -7.92 -26.24 12.93
CA ALA A 207 -6.77 -27.01 13.39
C ALA A 207 -6.67 -28.37 12.69
N LYS A 208 -7.80 -29.04 12.49
CA LYS A 208 -7.88 -30.31 11.75
C LYS A 208 -7.54 -30.14 10.26
N ALA A 209 -8.13 -29.13 9.61
CA ALA A 209 -7.88 -28.87 8.18
C ALA A 209 -6.42 -28.47 7.92
N ALA A 210 -5.82 -27.67 8.80
CA ALA A 210 -4.41 -27.31 8.73
C ALA A 210 -3.52 -28.56 8.82
N ALA A 211 -3.74 -29.44 9.83
CA ALA A 211 -2.99 -30.67 10.00
C ALA A 211 -3.04 -31.58 8.77
N GLN A 212 -4.20 -31.71 8.10
CA GLN A 212 -4.38 -32.48 6.88
C GLN A 212 -3.56 -31.95 5.68
N ASN A 213 -3.16 -30.67 5.72
CA ASN A 213 -2.31 -30.02 4.75
C ASN A 213 -0.84 -29.87 5.23
N LYS A 214 -0.46 -30.58 6.32
CA LYS A 214 0.86 -30.49 6.98
C LYS A 214 1.20 -29.06 7.41
N VAL A 215 0.18 -28.34 7.92
CA VAL A 215 0.29 -26.98 8.44
C VAL A 215 0.04 -27.01 9.95
N ASP A 216 0.97 -26.49 10.72
CA ASP A 216 0.80 -26.26 12.16
C ASP A 216 -0.13 -25.07 12.36
N PHE A 217 -1.32 -25.33 12.92
CA PHE A 217 -2.22 -24.29 13.39
C PHE A 217 -1.72 -23.76 14.73
N VAL A 218 -1.03 -22.61 14.69
CA VAL A 218 -0.50 -21.94 15.90
C VAL A 218 -1.55 -20.98 16.43
N TRP A 219 -2.12 -21.28 17.59
CA TRP A 219 -3.04 -20.35 18.23
C TRP A 219 -2.28 -19.33 19.08
N ALA A 220 -2.47 -18.02 18.81
CA ALA A 220 -1.83 -16.97 19.58
C ALA A 220 -2.72 -16.46 20.72
N MET A 221 -2.12 -16.08 21.86
CA MET A 221 -2.75 -15.34 22.94
C MET A 221 -2.06 -14.01 23.15
N HIS A 222 -2.82 -12.92 23.26
CA HIS A 222 -2.29 -11.57 23.47
C HIS A 222 -2.74 -11.02 24.83
N PRO A 223 -2.10 -11.40 25.96
CA PRO A 223 -2.50 -10.97 27.29
C PRO A 223 -1.98 -9.58 27.66
N GLY A 224 -1.17 -8.95 26.81
CA GLY A 224 -0.35 -7.78 27.12
C GLY A 224 -1.10 -6.53 27.54
N GLY A 225 -2.38 -6.40 27.19
CA GLY A 225 -3.17 -5.22 27.50
C GLY A 225 -3.51 -5.07 28.99
N ASP A 226 -3.69 -6.20 29.71
CA ASP A 226 -4.21 -6.16 31.09
C ASP A 226 -3.61 -7.20 32.07
N ILE A 227 -2.57 -7.94 31.64
CA ILE A 227 -1.93 -8.96 32.49
C ILE A 227 -1.35 -8.34 33.78
N GLN A 228 -1.67 -8.93 34.93
CA GLN A 228 -1.23 -8.45 36.25
C GLN A 228 -0.02 -9.21 36.80
N TRP A 229 0.50 -10.21 36.08
CA TRP A 229 1.66 -11.02 36.47
C TRP A 229 1.50 -11.72 37.83
N ASN A 230 0.29 -12.01 38.27
CA ASN A 230 -0.03 -12.69 39.50
C ASN A 230 -0.40 -14.15 39.24
N GLU A 231 -0.54 -14.94 40.33
CA GLU A 231 -0.86 -16.36 40.24
C GLU A 231 -2.23 -16.63 39.56
N ALA A 232 -3.20 -15.72 39.69
CA ALA A 232 -4.50 -15.86 39.05
C ALA A 232 -4.36 -15.80 37.51
N ASP A 233 -3.59 -14.84 36.98
CA ASP A 233 -3.35 -14.70 35.55
C ASP A 233 -2.49 -15.85 35.00
N LEU A 234 -1.49 -16.29 35.77
CA LEU A 234 -0.70 -17.47 35.40
C LEU A 234 -1.58 -18.72 35.25
N ASN A 235 -2.50 -18.96 36.23
CA ASN A 235 -3.44 -20.08 36.18
C ASN A 235 -4.44 -19.93 35.03
N SER A 236 -4.96 -18.73 34.80
CA SER A 236 -5.86 -18.47 33.66
C SER A 236 -5.18 -18.74 32.32
N SER A 237 -3.89 -18.38 32.19
CA SER A 237 -3.11 -18.68 30.98
C SER A 237 -3.00 -20.18 30.71
N ILE A 238 -2.62 -20.97 31.72
CA ILE A 238 -2.57 -22.42 31.59
C ILE A 238 -3.94 -23.00 31.24
N GLN A 239 -4.98 -22.55 31.91
CA GLN A 239 -6.35 -23.02 31.65
C GLN A 239 -6.77 -22.69 30.18
N LYS A 240 -6.42 -21.51 29.68
CA LYS A 240 -6.72 -21.14 28.29
C LYS A 240 -5.98 -22.05 27.29
N LEU A 241 -4.69 -22.31 27.52
CA LEU A 241 -3.91 -23.21 26.67
C LEU A 241 -4.48 -24.65 26.71
N GLU A 242 -4.93 -25.11 27.86
CA GLU A 242 -5.56 -26.43 27.97
C GLU A 242 -6.89 -26.52 27.22
N TRP A 243 -7.72 -25.46 27.23
CA TRP A 243 -8.94 -25.41 26.42
C TRP A 243 -8.62 -25.49 24.93
N MET A 244 -7.60 -24.75 24.46
CA MET A 244 -7.20 -24.78 23.06
C MET A 244 -6.57 -26.13 22.67
N TYR A 245 -5.79 -26.74 23.56
CA TYR A 245 -5.25 -28.10 23.37
C TYR A 245 -6.37 -29.14 23.21
N ALA A 246 -7.44 -29.05 24.03
CA ALA A 246 -8.60 -29.90 23.90
C ALA A 246 -9.37 -29.76 22.58
N LEU A 247 -9.26 -28.57 21.92
CA LEU A 247 -9.82 -28.34 20.58
C LEU A 247 -8.93 -28.89 19.44
N GLY A 248 -7.77 -29.47 19.75
CA GLY A 248 -6.85 -30.03 18.77
C GLY A 248 -5.66 -29.15 18.40
N VAL A 249 -5.52 -27.97 19.00
CA VAL A 249 -4.35 -27.11 18.79
C VAL A 249 -3.10 -27.75 19.41
N ARG A 250 -1.98 -27.71 18.68
CA ARG A 250 -0.70 -28.31 19.11
C ARG A 250 0.49 -27.34 19.06
N ALA A 251 0.25 -26.11 18.59
CA ALA A 251 1.26 -25.07 18.57
C ALA A 251 0.69 -23.75 19.11
N PHE A 252 1.49 -22.99 19.85
CA PHE A 252 1.02 -21.83 20.58
C PHE A 252 2.00 -20.66 20.47
N ALA A 253 1.44 -19.44 20.38
CA ALA A 253 2.20 -18.21 20.44
C ALA A 253 1.66 -17.29 21.54
N ILE A 254 2.54 -16.46 22.09
CA ILE A 254 2.17 -15.40 23.03
C ILE A 254 2.62 -14.07 22.44
N PHE A 255 1.69 -13.12 22.36
CA PHE A 255 1.92 -11.83 21.74
C PHE A 255 1.93 -10.72 22.77
N PHE A 256 2.97 -9.89 22.74
CA PHE A 256 3.13 -8.66 23.51
C PHE A 256 3.44 -7.46 22.61
N ASP A 257 3.10 -7.57 21.32
CA ASP A 257 3.19 -6.48 20.35
C ASP A 257 2.21 -5.35 20.68
N ASP A 258 2.50 -4.16 20.22
CA ASP A 258 1.68 -2.95 20.30
C ASP A 258 1.21 -2.55 21.70
N ILE A 259 2.00 -2.89 22.72
CA ILE A 259 1.79 -2.43 24.10
C ILE A 259 2.86 -1.43 24.54
N PHE A 260 2.47 -0.48 25.40
CA PHE A 260 3.39 0.58 25.82
C PHE A 260 4.44 0.11 26.83
N GLY A 261 5.62 0.73 26.71
CA GLY A 261 6.71 0.64 27.65
C GLY A 261 7.47 -0.68 27.57
N ALA A 262 8.69 -0.62 27.06
CA ALA A 262 9.63 -1.72 27.10
C ALA A 262 10.85 -1.30 27.94
N GLU A 263 11.11 -2.06 28.98
CA GLU A 263 12.21 -1.87 29.92
C GLU A 263 12.85 -3.22 30.22
N GLN A 264 14.07 -3.23 30.74
CA GLN A 264 14.74 -4.46 31.14
C GLN A 264 13.87 -5.35 32.03
N SER A 265 13.25 -4.75 33.06
CA SER A 265 12.38 -5.47 34.01
C SER A 265 11.14 -6.07 33.34
N LYS A 266 10.64 -5.47 32.28
CA LYS A 266 9.52 -6.01 31.49
C LYS A 266 9.99 -7.20 30.64
N GLY A 267 11.19 -7.12 30.05
CA GLY A 267 11.79 -8.25 29.33
C GLY A 267 12.02 -9.46 30.24
N GLU A 268 12.48 -9.25 31.47
CA GLU A 268 12.64 -10.31 32.46
C GLU A 268 11.31 -10.95 32.83
N LYS A 269 10.26 -10.13 33.11
CA LYS A 269 8.92 -10.63 33.45
C LYS A 269 8.28 -11.43 32.32
N GLN A 270 8.41 -10.95 31.09
CA GLN A 270 7.89 -11.68 29.92
C GLN A 270 8.63 -13.00 29.73
N ALA A 271 9.95 -13.03 29.93
CA ALA A 271 10.72 -14.27 29.89
C ALA A 271 10.34 -15.26 30.99
N GLU A 272 10.19 -14.80 32.24
CA GLU A 272 9.74 -15.62 33.38
C GLU A 272 8.34 -16.20 33.12
N TYR A 273 7.43 -15.39 32.55
CA TYR A 273 6.11 -15.85 32.17
C TYR A 273 6.15 -16.92 31.09
N MET A 274 6.93 -16.73 30.05
CA MET A 274 7.12 -17.72 28.99
C MET A 274 7.72 -19.03 29.51
N ASN A 275 8.74 -18.94 30.39
CA ASN A 275 9.33 -20.09 31.05
C ASN A 275 8.31 -20.84 31.94
N TYR A 276 7.42 -20.09 32.60
CA TYR A 276 6.32 -20.67 33.36
C TYR A 276 5.38 -21.47 32.46
N LEU A 277 4.94 -20.89 31.35
CA LEU A 277 4.05 -21.59 30.38
C LEU A 277 4.76 -22.80 29.76
N ASN A 278 6.04 -22.68 29.44
CA ASN A 278 6.85 -23.77 28.91
C ASN A 278 6.88 -24.95 29.89
N ARG A 279 7.20 -24.69 31.16
CA ARG A 279 7.30 -25.71 32.19
C ARG A 279 5.93 -26.31 32.58
N GLU A 280 4.91 -25.47 32.78
CA GLU A 280 3.64 -25.91 33.31
C GLU A 280 2.66 -26.44 32.25
N PHE A 281 2.91 -26.15 30.97
CA PHE A 281 2.07 -26.63 29.88
C PHE A 281 2.86 -27.42 28.83
N VAL A 282 3.83 -26.81 28.13
CA VAL A 282 4.49 -27.45 26.99
C VAL A 282 5.20 -28.75 27.40
N GLN A 283 6.01 -28.70 28.46
CA GLN A 283 6.75 -29.87 28.93
C GLN A 283 5.86 -31.00 29.48
N LYS A 284 4.57 -30.73 29.70
CA LYS A 284 3.60 -31.74 30.13
C LYS A 284 2.88 -32.43 28.98
N HIS A 285 2.98 -31.90 27.78
CA HIS A 285 2.35 -32.41 26.57
C HIS A 285 3.40 -32.72 25.50
N SER A 286 3.65 -33.99 25.25
CA SER A 286 4.74 -34.45 24.36
C SER A 286 4.52 -34.14 22.87
N ASP A 287 3.29 -33.76 22.51
CA ASP A 287 2.82 -33.42 21.16
C ASP A 287 2.59 -31.92 20.93
N VAL A 288 3.02 -31.07 21.87
CA VAL A 288 2.95 -29.61 21.75
C VAL A 288 4.32 -29.06 21.29
N ALA A 289 4.27 -28.24 20.25
CA ALA A 289 5.45 -27.56 19.70
C ALA A 289 6.02 -26.52 20.69
N PRO A 290 7.31 -26.15 20.59
CA PRO A 290 7.89 -25.08 21.37
C PRO A 290 7.15 -23.74 21.16
N LEU A 291 7.03 -22.94 22.22
CA LEU A 291 6.31 -21.66 22.20
C LEU A 291 6.98 -20.64 21.30
N ILE A 292 6.17 -19.76 20.73
CA ILE A 292 6.59 -18.58 19.97
C ILE A 292 6.21 -17.33 20.76
N LEU A 293 7.14 -16.38 20.91
CA LEU A 293 6.90 -15.08 21.52
C LEU A 293 7.00 -13.96 20.49
N CYS A 294 5.97 -13.12 20.36
CA CYS A 294 6.15 -11.80 19.78
C CYS A 294 6.45 -10.80 20.92
N PRO A 295 7.66 -10.24 20.98
CA PRO A 295 8.07 -9.37 22.09
C PRO A 295 7.52 -7.95 21.92
N THR A 296 7.52 -7.14 22.97
CA THR A 296 7.09 -5.74 22.90
C THR A 296 8.01 -4.89 21.99
N GLU A 297 9.32 -5.11 22.04
CA GLU A 297 10.27 -4.50 21.11
C GLU A 297 10.59 -5.51 20.00
N TYR A 298 9.78 -5.53 18.97
CA TYR A 298 9.89 -6.51 17.88
C TYR A 298 10.66 -5.99 16.64
N ASN A 299 11.23 -4.75 16.70
CA ASN A 299 12.10 -4.23 15.64
C ASN A 299 13.26 -3.39 16.23
N LYS A 300 14.31 -3.19 15.43
CA LYS A 300 15.52 -2.50 15.86
C LYS A 300 15.31 -1.01 16.16
N SER A 301 14.44 -0.33 15.42
CA SER A 301 14.20 1.10 15.59
C SER A 301 13.55 1.44 16.95
N TRP A 302 12.87 0.50 17.58
CA TRP A 302 12.26 0.62 18.89
C TRP A 302 13.10 0.05 20.01
N ALA A 303 14.11 -0.78 19.68
CA ALA A 303 14.92 -1.48 20.67
C ALA A 303 15.71 -0.51 21.57
N GLY A 304 15.56 -0.70 22.85
CA GLY A 304 16.23 0.14 23.84
C GLY A 304 16.25 -0.45 25.25
N LYS A 305 16.74 0.30 26.21
CA LYS A 305 16.64 0.03 27.65
C LYS A 305 16.98 -1.41 28.10
N ASN A 306 17.86 -2.10 27.36
CA ASN A 306 18.31 -3.47 27.62
C ASN A 306 17.20 -4.56 27.65
N TYR A 307 16.04 -4.31 27.02
CA TYR A 307 14.90 -5.21 26.99
C TYR A 307 15.23 -6.54 26.30
N LEU A 308 15.68 -6.50 25.03
CA LEU A 308 15.98 -7.70 24.24
C LEU A 308 17.12 -8.55 24.85
N PRO A 309 18.23 -7.95 25.32
CA PRO A 309 19.26 -8.74 26.02
C PRO A 309 18.78 -9.39 27.32
N ALA A 310 17.87 -8.75 28.06
CA ALA A 310 17.27 -9.32 29.26
C ALA A 310 16.37 -10.50 28.90
N LEU A 311 15.52 -10.33 27.89
CA LEU A 311 14.66 -11.38 27.35
C LEU A 311 15.50 -12.61 26.93
N GLY A 312 16.55 -12.38 26.14
CA GLY A 312 17.41 -13.47 25.62
C GLY A 312 18.17 -14.25 26.68
N ARG A 313 18.60 -13.59 27.76
CA ARG A 313 19.31 -14.22 28.89
C ARG A 313 18.38 -15.05 29.77
N THR A 314 17.16 -14.57 29.99
CA THR A 314 16.25 -15.15 31.00
C THR A 314 15.37 -16.25 30.43
N MET A 315 14.99 -16.17 29.17
CA MET A 315 14.06 -17.09 28.51
C MET A 315 14.70 -18.43 28.16
N ASP A 316 13.95 -19.52 28.34
CA ASP A 316 14.33 -20.87 27.94
C ASP A 316 14.70 -20.91 26.45
N LYS A 317 15.73 -21.68 26.09
CA LYS A 317 16.35 -21.60 24.76
C LYS A 317 15.53 -22.18 23.62
N ASP A 318 14.60 -23.07 23.93
CA ASP A 318 13.65 -23.69 23.00
C ASP A 318 12.49 -22.75 22.60
N ILE A 319 12.24 -21.69 23.36
CA ILE A 319 11.20 -20.71 23.04
C ILE A 319 11.72 -19.78 21.91
N ARG A 320 10.94 -19.63 20.86
CA ARG A 320 11.27 -18.80 19.70
C ARG A 320 10.87 -17.34 19.94
N ILE A 321 11.62 -16.39 19.39
CA ILE A 321 11.35 -14.94 19.55
C ILE A 321 11.19 -14.32 18.17
N MET A 322 10.04 -13.69 17.94
CA MET A 322 9.72 -13.01 16.69
C MET A 322 10.43 -11.67 16.52
N TRP A 323 10.66 -11.31 15.26
CA TRP A 323 11.37 -10.09 14.86
C TRP A 323 10.92 -9.63 13.48
N THR A 324 10.71 -8.30 13.27
CA THR A 324 10.25 -7.75 11.99
C THR A 324 11.35 -7.12 11.14
N GLY A 325 12.56 -6.93 11.69
CA GLY A 325 13.69 -6.31 10.98
C GLY A 325 14.18 -5.03 11.66
N ALA A 326 14.90 -4.18 10.92
CA ALA A 326 15.36 -2.89 11.44
C ALA A 326 14.20 -1.94 11.75
N THR A 327 13.10 -2.08 11.02
CA THR A 327 11.87 -1.31 11.20
C THR A 327 10.65 -2.24 11.21
N VAL A 328 9.44 -1.69 11.39
CA VAL A 328 8.20 -2.48 11.38
C VAL A 328 7.97 -3.14 10.03
N VAL A 329 8.17 -2.41 8.94
CA VAL A 329 8.11 -2.92 7.56
C VAL A 329 9.52 -2.86 6.98
N ASP A 330 10.13 -4.01 6.72
CA ASP A 330 11.54 -4.08 6.35
C ASP A 330 11.85 -5.19 5.35
N MET A 331 13.07 -5.16 4.83
CA MET A 331 13.73 -6.26 4.11
C MET A 331 14.75 -6.90 5.05
N ILE A 332 14.69 -8.21 5.20
CA ILE A 332 15.51 -8.93 6.17
C ILE A 332 16.91 -9.14 5.62
N ASN A 333 17.90 -8.54 6.26
CA ASN A 333 19.29 -8.66 5.86
C ASN A 333 20.17 -9.29 6.94
N LYS A 334 21.31 -9.81 6.54
CA LYS A 334 22.25 -10.55 7.39
C LYS A 334 22.75 -9.73 8.58
N SER A 335 23.02 -8.43 8.35
CA SER A 335 23.55 -7.57 9.43
C SER A 335 22.53 -7.34 10.54
N ASP A 336 21.25 -7.29 10.21
CA ASP A 336 20.19 -7.18 11.19
C ASP A 336 19.91 -8.52 11.87
N MET A 337 20.08 -9.63 11.16
CA MET A 337 20.03 -10.97 11.76
C MET A 337 21.18 -11.18 12.77
N ASP A 338 22.40 -10.80 12.43
CA ASP A 338 23.54 -10.84 13.37
C ASP A 338 23.25 -9.99 14.61
N TRP A 339 22.70 -8.78 14.40
CA TRP A 339 22.38 -7.84 15.47
C TRP A 339 21.34 -8.39 16.46
N ILE A 340 20.25 -8.98 15.96
CA ILE A 340 19.18 -9.50 16.82
C ILE A 340 19.59 -10.81 17.49
N ASN A 341 20.17 -11.75 16.75
CA ASN A 341 20.54 -13.07 17.26
C ASN A 341 21.55 -12.98 18.42
N GLU A 342 22.51 -12.05 18.34
CA GLU A 342 23.42 -11.75 19.45
C GLU A 342 22.65 -11.34 20.72
N ARG A 343 21.63 -10.48 20.59
CA ARG A 343 20.88 -9.91 21.74
C ARG A 343 19.93 -10.91 22.37
N ILE A 344 19.20 -11.64 21.56
CA ILE A 344 18.26 -12.66 22.06
C ILE A 344 18.93 -14.03 22.33
N GLN A 345 20.22 -14.18 21.96
CA GLN A 345 21.05 -15.38 22.16
C GLN A 345 20.46 -16.66 21.55
N ARG A 346 19.80 -16.52 20.40
CA ARG A 346 19.21 -17.58 19.57
C ARG A 346 18.89 -17.04 18.17
N ASN A 347 18.54 -17.92 17.25
CA ASN A 347 18.05 -17.49 15.96
C ASN A 347 16.67 -16.83 16.09
N ALA A 348 16.46 -15.70 15.43
CA ALA A 348 15.19 -14.99 15.42
C ALA A 348 14.16 -15.71 14.53
N TYR A 349 12.90 -15.58 14.94
CA TYR A 349 11.74 -16.01 14.15
C TYR A 349 11.21 -14.79 13.39
N ILE A 350 11.26 -14.78 12.08
CA ILE A 350 10.85 -13.58 11.32
C ILE A 350 9.33 -13.49 11.20
N TRP A 351 8.83 -12.32 11.54
CA TRP A 351 7.50 -11.81 11.15
C TRP A 351 7.69 -10.75 10.07
N LEU A 352 7.59 -11.15 8.81
CA LEU A 352 7.73 -10.22 7.68
C LEU A 352 6.43 -9.46 7.47
N ASN A 353 6.43 -8.13 7.63
CA ASN A 353 5.29 -7.27 7.33
C ASN A 353 5.21 -6.96 5.83
N TYR A 354 4.91 -7.99 5.04
CA TYR A 354 4.60 -7.96 3.62
C TYR A 354 3.90 -9.29 3.23
N PRO A 355 2.76 -9.26 2.48
CA PRO A 355 2.17 -8.10 1.81
C PRO A 355 1.13 -7.32 2.66
N VAL A 356 1.18 -7.35 3.98
CA VAL A 356 0.23 -6.58 4.80
C VAL A 356 0.10 -5.14 4.30
N ASN A 357 -1.13 -4.65 4.20
CA ASN A 357 -1.43 -3.31 3.71
C ASN A 357 -2.30 -2.48 4.68
N ASP A 358 -2.36 -2.84 5.95
CA ASP A 358 -3.16 -2.15 6.97
C ASP A 358 -2.70 -0.70 7.25
N PHE A 359 -1.47 -0.35 6.90
CA PHE A 359 -0.92 1.01 6.93
C PHE A 359 -1.02 1.76 5.59
N CYS A 360 -1.47 1.07 4.52
CA CYS A 360 -1.68 1.61 3.17
C CYS A 360 -2.92 0.95 2.52
N ILE A 361 -4.06 1.08 3.19
CA ILE A 361 -5.31 0.35 2.91
C ILE A 361 -5.92 0.59 1.52
N ASP A 362 -5.48 1.63 0.84
CA ASP A 362 -5.84 1.96 -0.53
C ASP A 362 -4.97 1.24 -1.58
N HIS A 363 -3.84 0.65 -1.18
CA HIS A 363 -2.95 -0.12 -2.05
C HIS A 363 -3.27 -1.62 -2.03
N MET A 364 -3.13 -2.27 -3.18
CA MET A 364 -3.14 -3.73 -3.33
C MET A 364 -1.71 -4.18 -3.64
N LEU A 365 -1.14 -5.07 -2.81
CA LEU A 365 0.27 -5.45 -2.91
C LEU A 365 0.41 -6.80 -3.64
N MET A 366 0.54 -6.74 -4.97
CA MET A 366 0.57 -7.89 -5.88
C MET A 366 1.99 -8.25 -6.34
N GLY A 367 3.01 -7.73 -5.68
CA GLY A 367 4.41 -8.04 -5.98
C GLY A 367 4.93 -9.29 -5.24
N PRO A 368 6.11 -9.80 -5.63
CA PRO A 368 6.78 -10.87 -4.89
C PRO A 368 7.42 -10.35 -3.60
N THR A 369 7.84 -11.23 -2.71
CA THR A 369 8.82 -10.83 -1.70
C THR A 369 10.16 -10.54 -2.37
N TYR A 370 10.83 -9.47 -1.96
CA TYR A 370 12.09 -9.04 -2.57
C TYR A 370 13.01 -8.38 -1.55
N GLY A 371 14.30 -8.29 -1.87
CA GLY A 371 15.28 -7.55 -1.09
C GLY A 371 15.71 -8.21 0.22
N ASN A 372 15.17 -9.38 0.57
CA ASN A 372 15.69 -10.19 1.66
C ASN A 372 16.99 -10.89 1.21
N ASP A 373 17.97 -10.98 2.10
CA ASP A 373 19.22 -11.68 1.81
C ASP A 373 18.99 -13.19 1.61
N LEU A 374 19.76 -13.81 0.72
CA LEU A 374 19.60 -15.23 0.35
C LEU A 374 20.47 -16.20 1.17
N ASP A 375 21.36 -15.67 2.01
CA ASP A 375 22.34 -16.45 2.78
C ASP A 375 22.09 -16.40 4.31
N ILE A 376 20.82 -16.28 4.71
CA ILE A 376 20.43 -16.14 6.13
C ILE A 376 19.68 -17.34 6.71
N ALA A 377 19.47 -18.41 5.93
CA ALA A 377 18.70 -19.59 6.39
C ALA A 377 19.16 -20.14 7.74
N GLU A 378 20.49 -20.27 7.94
CA GLU A 378 21.07 -20.79 9.19
C GLU A 378 20.92 -19.83 10.38
N GLN A 379 20.52 -18.57 10.13
CA GLN A 379 20.29 -17.55 11.17
C GLN A 379 18.84 -17.44 11.60
N LEU A 380 17.94 -18.21 10.98
CA LEU A 380 16.49 -18.19 11.22
C LEU A 380 16.05 -19.37 12.09
N SER A 381 15.11 -19.16 12.99
CA SER A 381 14.34 -20.25 13.62
C SER A 381 12.97 -20.45 12.97
N GLY A 382 12.53 -19.52 12.11
CA GLY A 382 11.32 -19.57 11.32
C GLY A 382 11.10 -18.27 10.55
N PHE A 383 10.16 -18.30 9.60
CA PHE A 383 9.84 -17.16 8.75
C PHE A 383 8.36 -17.16 8.38
N VAL A 384 7.59 -16.20 8.89
CA VAL A 384 6.17 -16.03 8.56
C VAL A 384 5.91 -14.64 7.97
N SER A 385 4.98 -14.60 7.03
CA SER A 385 4.54 -13.39 6.34
C SER A 385 3.22 -12.91 6.95
N ASN A 386 3.09 -11.61 7.21
CA ASN A 386 1.82 -10.97 7.56
C ASN A 386 1.13 -10.56 6.25
N PRO A 387 -0.06 -11.13 5.92
CA PRO A 387 -0.72 -10.92 4.64
C PRO A 387 -1.62 -9.68 4.65
N MET A 388 -2.22 -9.38 3.48
CA MET A 388 -3.33 -8.41 3.39
C MET A 388 -4.62 -9.00 3.98
N GLU A 389 -5.58 -8.13 4.31
CA GLU A 389 -6.95 -8.55 4.62
C GLU A 389 -7.68 -9.24 3.44
N TYR A 390 -7.09 -9.21 2.25
CA TYR A 390 -7.51 -9.83 1.01
C TYR A 390 -6.82 -11.19 0.87
N ALA A 391 -7.52 -12.26 1.24
CA ALA A 391 -6.93 -13.58 1.37
C ALA A 391 -6.43 -14.15 0.03
N GLU A 392 -7.24 -14.02 -1.01
CA GLU A 392 -6.90 -14.56 -2.33
C GLU A 392 -5.80 -13.73 -3.00
N ALA A 393 -5.90 -12.40 -2.97
CA ALA A 393 -4.89 -11.51 -3.52
C ALA A 393 -3.52 -11.69 -2.83
N SER A 394 -3.49 -12.00 -1.52
CA SER A 394 -2.26 -12.29 -0.78
C SER A 394 -1.48 -13.47 -1.34
N LYS A 395 -2.15 -14.44 -2.00
CA LYS A 395 -1.50 -15.64 -2.56
C LYS A 395 -0.38 -15.32 -3.55
N VAL A 396 -0.45 -14.18 -4.27
CA VAL A 396 0.61 -13.77 -5.19
C VAL A 396 1.94 -13.59 -4.46
N SER A 397 1.93 -12.85 -3.36
CA SER A 397 3.12 -12.63 -2.54
C SER A 397 3.49 -13.87 -1.72
N LEU A 398 2.50 -14.57 -1.16
CA LEU A 398 2.72 -15.78 -0.35
C LEU A 398 3.34 -16.93 -1.15
N TYR A 399 3.06 -17.01 -2.45
CA TYR A 399 3.74 -17.95 -3.35
C TYR A 399 5.25 -17.70 -3.36
N SER A 400 5.66 -16.44 -3.46
CA SER A 400 7.07 -16.08 -3.44
C SER A 400 7.73 -16.27 -2.07
N ILE A 401 6.97 -16.16 -0.97
CA ILE A 401 7.44 -16.51 0.38
C ILE A 401 7.73 -18.02 0.47
N ALA A 402 6.86 -18.84 -0.10
CA ALA A 402 7.07 -20.28 -0.18
C ALA A 402 8.35 -20.64 -0.95
N ASP A 403 8.54 -20.06 -2.13
CA ASP A 403 9.77 -20.25 -2.92
C ASP A 403 11.03 -19.80 -2.16
N TYR A 404 10.99 -18.60 -1.56
CA TYR A 404 12.10 -18.01 -0.83
C TYR A 404 12.52 -18.86 0.37
N THR A 405 11.56 -19.32 1.17
CA THR A 405 11.84 -20.07 2.39
C THR A 405 12.16 -21.54 2.16
N TRP A 406 11.77 -22.08 0.99
CA TRP A 406 12.06 -23.45 0.61
C TRP A 406 13.49 -23.62 0.08
N ASN A 407 13.91 -22.75 -0.87
CA ASN A 407 15.23 -22.81 -1.51
C ASN A 407 15.76 -21.40 -1.78
N MET A 408 16.42 -20.81 -0.78
CA MET A 408 16.94 -19.46 -0.83
C MET A 408 17.99 -19.27 -1.92
N ASP A 409 18.88 -20.25 -2.11
CA ASP A 409 19.96 -20.16 -3.09
C ASP A 409 19.45 -20.07 -4.54
N ALA A 410 18.33 -20.70 -4.84
CA ALA A 410 17.71 -20.70 -6.16
C ALA A 410 16.66 -19.61 -6.33
N TYR A 411 16.33 -18.85 -5.27
CA TYR A 411 15.26 -17.87 -5.30
C TYR A 411 15.59 -16.69 -6.20
N SER A 412 14.59 -16.32 -7.03
CA SER A 412 14.55 -15.09 -7.80
C SER A 412 13.15 -14.50 -7.69
N SER A 413 13.03 -13.31 -7.13
CA SER A 413 11.75 -12.64 -6.91
C SER A 413 10.93 -12.53 -8.19
N GLN A 414 11.55 -12.07 -9.30
CA GLN A 414 10.88 -11.96 -10.60
C GLN A 414 10.44 -13.31 -11.16
N ALA A 415 11.30 -14.33 -11.13
CA ALA A 415 10.95 -15.65 -11.65
C ALA A 415 9.88 -16.34 -10.80
N SER A 416 9.91 -16.16 -9.48
CA SER A 416 8.88 -16.65 -8.57
C SER A 416 7.53 -15.98 -8.84
N TRP A 417 7.54 -14.66 -9.01
CA TRP A 417 6.33 -13.89 -9.34
C TRP A 417 5.70 -14.34 -10.66
N GLU A 418 6.49 -14.53 -11.71
CA GLU A 418 6.00 -15.05 -12.99
C GLU A 418 5.36 -16.43 -12.86
N ARG A 419 5.95 -17.33 -12.04
CA ARG A 419 5.34 -18.64 -11.76
C ARG A 419 4.02 -18.49 -10.98
N ALA A 420 3.98 -17.58 -9.99
CA ALA A 420 2.77 -17.32 -9.22
C ALA A 420 1.59 -16.91 -10.12
N LEU A 421 1.82 -15.96 -11.04
CA LEU A 421 0.78 -15.50 -11.96
C LEU A 421 0.24 -16.63 -12.85
N ASN A 422 1.16 -17.45 -13.38
CA ASN A 422 0.79 -18.60 -14.22
C ASN A 422 0.01 -19.68 -13.46
N VAL A 423 0.26 -19.85 -12.16
CA VAL A 423 -0.42 -20.86 -11.31
C VAL A 423 -1.76 -20.35 -10.79
N LEU A 424 -1.85 -19.05 -10.45
CA LEU A 424 -3.04 -18.49 -9.83
C LEU A 424 -4.12 -18.06 -10.85
N MET A 425 -3.74 -17.66 -12.07
CA MET A 425 -4.67 -17.22 -13.12
C MET A 425 -4.22 -17.74 -14.49
N PRO A 426 -4.14 -19.07 -14.71
CA PRO A 426 -3.57 -19.66 -15.92
C PRO A 426 -4.33 -19.32 -17.22
N GLU A 427 -5.65 -19.09 -17.18
CA GLU A 427 -6.45 -18.74 -18.34
C GLU A 427 -6.33 -17.25 -18.72
N HIS A 428 -5.97 -16.38 -17.75
CA HIS A 428 -5.89 -14.92 -17.90
C HIS A 428 -4.54 -14.35 -17.47
N VAL A 429 -3.47 -15.10 -17.61
CA VAL A 429 -2.14 -14.77 -17.06
C VAL A 429 -1.61 -13.42 -17.53
N GLU A 430 -1.81 -13.05 -18.80
CA GLU A 430 -1.32 -11.77 -19.34
C GLU A 430 -2.11 -10.59 -18.79
N ALA A 431 -3.42 -10.67 -18.72
CA ALA A 431 -4.26 -9.64 -18.12
C ALA A 431 -3.95 -9.47 -16.62
N PHE A 432 -3.77 -10.58 -15.90
CA PHE A 432 -3.42 -10.58 -14.50
C PHE A 432 -2.01 -10.01 -14.25
N ARG A 433 -1.06 -10.30 -15.16
CA ARG A 433 0.29 -9.68 -15.12
C ARG A 433 0.22 -8.17 -15.28
N VAL A 434 -0.57 -7.68 -16.26
CA VAL A 434 -0.78 -6.23 -16.45
C VAL A 434 -1.35 -5.61 -15.19
N PHE A 435 -2.34 -6.22 -14.56
CA PHE A 435 -2.89 -5.74 -13.30
C PHE A 435 -1.84 -5.73 -12.17
N CYS A 436 -1.18 -6.85 -11.94
CA CYS A 436 -0.24 -7.00 -10.82
C CYS A 436 0.94 -6.03 -10.91
N GLN A 437 1.52 -5.79 -12.11
CA GLN A 437 2.65 -4.88 -12.27
C GLN A 437 2.33 -3.41 -11.95
N HIS A 438 1.05 -3.04 -11.95
CA HIS A 438 0.56 -1.71 -11.60
C HIS A 438 0.06 -1.60 -10.14
N ASN A 439 0.28 -2.66 -9.34
CA ASN A 439 -0.15 -2.78 -7.95
C ASN A 439 0.96 -3.42 -7.09
N VAL A 440 2.15 -2.85 -7.08
CA VAL A 440 3.30 -3.35 -6.29
C VAL A 440 3.88 -2.34 -5.32
N ASP A 441 3.69 -1.04 -5.55
CA ASP A 441 4.16 0.01 -4.66
C ASP A 441 3.26 0.13 -3.42
N LEU A 442 3.88 0.21 -2.25
CA LEU A 442 3.17 0.42 -0.98
C LEU A 442 3.10 1.90 -0.57
N GLY A 443 3.56 2.79 -1.42
CA GLY A 443 3.59 4.21 -1.15
C GLY A 443 4.57 4.64 -0.06
N PRO A 444 4.59 5.91 0.30
CA PRO A 444 5.37 6.41 1.43
C PRO A 444 4.76 5.91 2.75
N THR A 445 5.58 5.33 3.61
CA THR A 445 5.17 4.83 4.92
C THR A 445 6.12 5.26 6.02
N GLY A 446 5.58 5.53 7.22
CA GLY A 446 6.35 5.80 8.43
C GLY A 446 6.87 4.53 9.14
N HIS A 447 6.51 3.34 8.66
CA HIS A 447 6.89 2.07 9.30
C HIS A 447 8.21 1.48 8.81
N GLY A 448 8.78 1.99 7.73
CA GLY A 448 10.03 1.55 7.14
C GLY A 448 10.10 1.79 5.64
N LEU A 449 11.25 1.51 5.05
CA LEU A 449 11.51 1.69 3.63
C LEU A 449 11.45 0.34 2.91
N ARG A 450 10.25 -0.05 2.49
CA ARG A 450 10.11 -1.18 1.57
C ARG A 450 9.39 -0.69 0.33
N ARG A 451 10.14 -0.42 -0.74
CA ARG A 451 9.60 0.04 -2.01
C ARG A 451 10.09 -0.84 -3.15
N GLN A 452 9.17 -1.38 -3.88
CA GLN A 452 9.43 -2.08 -5.14
C GLN A 452 8.99 -1.17 -6.29
N GLY A 453 9.80 -1.08 -7.35
CA GLY A 453 9.45 -0.28 -8.51
C GLY A 453 8.19 -0.80 -9.18
N GLU A 454 7.25 0.11 -9.44
CA GLU A 454 5.97 -0.18 -10.07
C GLU A 454 6.01 0.15 -11.56
N SER A 455 5.24 -0.57 -12.38
CA SER A 455 5.01 -0.24 -13.80
C SER A 455 6.31 -0.11 -14.63
N ALA A 456 7.33 -0.92 -14.37
CA ALA A 456 8.66 -0.77 -14.95
C ALA A 456 8.68 -0.86 -16.49
N ALA A 457 7.81 -1.68 -17.09
CA ALA A 457 7.68 -1.78 -18.55
C ALA A 457 7.06 -0.49 -19.12
N PHE A 458 5.96 -0.03 -18.55
CA PHE A 458 5.32 1.23 -18.93
C PHE A 458 6.27 2.42 -18.79
N LYS A 459 7.10 2.46 -17.76
CA LYS A 459 8.09 3.53 -17.54
C LYS A 459 9.03 3.68 -18.73
N LYS A 460 9.51 2.58 -19.32
CA LYS A 460 10.38 2.63 -20.50
C LYS A 460 9.67 3.27 -21.69
N SER A 461 8.41 2.93 -21.93
CA SER A 461 7.59 3.49 -22.99
C SER A 461 7.31 4.98 -22.75
N ALA A 462 7.01 5.38 -21.50
CA ALA A 462 6.78 6.76 -21.11
C ALA A 462 8.04 7.63 -21.23
N ASP A 463 9.22 7.11 -20.85
CA ASP A 463 10.50 7.80 -21.00
C ASP A 463 10.83 8.00 -22.49
N ALA A 464 10.61 6.97 -23.33
CA ALA A 464 10.81 7.06 -24.79
C ALA A 464 9.84 8.07 -25.44
N PHE A 465 8.57 8.06 -25.04
CA PHE A 465 7.58 9.03 -25.47
C PHE A 465 8.02 10.46 -25.11
N SER A 466 8.39 10.70 -23.87
CA SER A 466 8.83 12.02 -23.39
C SER A 466 10.05 12.53 -24.16
N ALA A 467 11.01 11.65 -24.44
CA ALA A 467 12.18 11.99 -25.25
C ALA A 467 11.82 12.34 -26.70
N SER A 468 10.80 11.68 -27.29
CA SER A 468 10.37 11.93 -28.67
C SER A 468 9.73 13.30 -28.85
N LEU A 469 9.09 13.84 -27.79
CA LEU A 469 8.47 15.17 -27.84
C LEU A 469 9.48 16.35 -27.93
N ALA A 470 10.75 16.12 -27.62
CA ALA A 470 11.78 17.15 -27.77
C ALA A 470 11.88 17.71 -29.21
N GLY A 471 11.48 16.94 -30.22
CA GLY A 471 11.37 17.33 -31.61
C GLY A 471 10.01 17.88 -32.06
N GLY A 472 9.06 18.03 -31.14
CA GLY A 472 7.66 18.38 -31.43
C GLY A 472 6.74 17.14 -31.44
N TYR A 473 5.52 17.32 -31.96
CA TYR A 473 4.55 16.24 -32.06
C TYR A 473 5.08 15.05 -32.89
N ASN A 474 4.89 13.85 -32.34
CA ASN A 474 5.31 12.58 -32.94
C ASN A 474 4.14 11.57 -32.95
N ALA A 475 3.52 11.37 -34.12
CA ALA A 475 2.34 10.51 -34.27
C ALA A 475 2.61 9.04 -33.92
N ASP A 476 3.81 8.52 -34.26
CA ASP A 476 4.17 7.13 -33.97
C ASP A 476 4.35 6.90 -32.45
N ALA A 477 4.94 7.88 -31.77
CA ALA A 477 5.08 7.83 -30.31
C ALA A 477 3.72 7.94 -29.60
N VAL A 478 2.81 8.80 -30.09
CA VAL A 478 1.44 8.92 -29.59
C VAL A 478 0.70 7.59 -29.79
N ALA A 479 0.81 6.96 -30.96
CA ALA A 479 0.19 5.67 -31.24
C ALA A 479 0.75 4.54 -30.34
N ALA A 480 2.06 4.52 -30.11
CA ALA A 480 2.69 3.55 -29.21
C ALA A 480 2.17 3.68 -27.76
N MET A 481 2.10 4.90 -27.24
CA MET A 481 1.54 5.13 -25.89
C MET A 481 0.04 4.85 -25.80
N THR A 482 -0.72 5.11 -26.87
CA THR A 482 -2.13 4.71 -26.95
C THR A 482 -2.29 3.20 -26.81
N THR A 483 -1.37 2.42 -27.41
CA THR A 483 -1.37 0.95 -27.27
C THR A 483 -1.09 0.51 -25.84
N GLU A 484 -0.15 1.14 -25.13
CA GLU A 484 0.11 0.85 -23.71
C GLU A 484 -1.15 1.05 -22.84
N PHE A 485 -1.83 2.18 -23.02
CA PHE A 485 -3.08 2.45 -22.28
C PHE A 485 -4.20 1.50 -22.68
N LYS A 486 -4.30 1.15 -23.95
CA LYS A 486 -5.27 0.16 -24.42
C LYS A 486 -5.01 -1.21 -23.80
N THR A 487 -3.77 -1.61 -23.65
CA THR A 487 -3.41 -2.86 -22.95
C THR A 487 -3.94 -2.88 -21.52
N MET A 488 -3.88 -1.77 -20.79
CA MET A 488 -4.46 -1.67 -19.44
C MET A 488 -6.00 -1.82 -19.46
N ILE A 489 -6.67 -1.20 -20.44
CA ILE A 489 -8.13 -1.29 -20.59
C ILE A 489 -8.55 -2.71 -20.95
N ASP A 490 -7.92 -3.31 -21.96
CA ASP A 490 -8.24 -4.66 -22.43
C ASP A 490 -8.02 -5.70 -21.32
N ALA A 491 -6.91 -5.59 -20.57
CA ALA A 491 -6.62 -6.44 -19.44
C ALA A 491 -7.66 -6.29 -18.31
N ALA A 492 -8.09 -5.06 -18.02
CA ALA A 492 -9.13 -4.82 -17.03
C ALA A 492 -10.48 -5.42 -17.49
N ASP A 493 -10.86 -5.24 -18.75
CA ASP A 493 -12.11 -5.80 -19.29
C ASP A 493 -12.09 -7.33 -19.26
N GLU A 494 -10.97 -7.94 -19.58
CA GLU A 494 -10.77 -9.38 -19.50
C GLU A 494 -10.95 -9.90 -18.07
N LEU A 495 -10.28 -9.28 -17.06
CA LEU A 495 -10.39 -9.68 -15.67
C LEU A 495 -11.81 -9.47 -15.11
N LEU A 496 -12.44 -8.32 -15.40
CA LEU A 496 -13.81 -8.02 -14.91
C LEU A 496 -14.88 -8.96 -15.46
N THR A 497 -14.61 -9.65 -16.56
CA THR A 497 -15.52 -10.62 -17.16
C THR A 497 -15.12 -12.07 -16.91
N SER A 498 -13.98 -12.31 -16.26
CA SER A 498 -13.48 -13.65 -15.93
C SER A 498 -14.36 -14.35 -14.91
N THR A 499 -14.48 -15.66 -15.08
CA THR A 499 -15.09 -16.59 -14.11
C THR A 499 -14.05 -17.50 -13.45
N GLU A 500 -12.77 -17.35 -13.81
CA GLU A 500 -11.65 -18.01 -13.18
C GLU A 500 -11.40 -17.38 -11.80
N GLU A 501 -11.15 -18.19 -10.78
CA GLU A 501 -10.86 -17.75 -9.41
C GLU A 501 -11.80 -16.60 -8.94
N PRO A 502 -13.12 -16.82 -8.86
CA PRO A 502 -14.10 -15.74 -8.64
C PRO A 502 -13.88 -14.98 -7.34
N GLU A 503 -13.32 -15.60 -6.31
CA GLU A 503 -12.97 -14.94 -5.06
C GLU A 503 -11.80 -13.97 -5.22
N MET A 504 -10.78 -14.34 -5.98
CA MET A 504 -9.67 -13.44 -6.35
C MET A 504 -10.19 -12.24 -7.11
N ILE A 505 -11.02 -12.47 -8.14
CA ILE A 505 -11.63 -11.39 -8.94
C ILE A 505 -12.46 -10.47 -8.06
N ALA A 506 -13.27 -11.03 -7.14
CA ALA A 506 -14.09 -10.22 -6.24
C ALA A 506 -13.24 -9.30 -5.33
N GLU A 507 -12.10 -9.80 -4.83
CA GLU A 507 -11.20 -9.00 -4.01
C GLU A 507 -10.52 -7.85 -4.77
N ILE A 508 -10.05 -8.10 -6.00
CA ILE A 508 -9.28 -7.12 -6.78
C ILE A 508 -10.15 -6.18 -7.62
N THR A 509 -11.44 -6.47 -7.82
CA THR A 509 -12.35 -5.72 -8.72
C THR A 509 -12.24 -4.19 -8.57
N PRO A 510 -12.26 -3.57 -7.37
CA PRO A 510 -12.18 -2.12 -7.26
C PRO A 510 -10.88 -1.53 -7.85
N TRP A 511 -9.75 -2.22 -7.69
CA TRP A 511 -8.46 -1.82 -8.27
C TRP A 511 -8.41 -2.05 -9.78
N VAL A 512 -9.04 -3.12 -10.28
CA VAL A 512 -9.15 -3.39 -11.73
C VAL A 512 -10.00 -2.32 -12.41
N GLU A 513 -11.12 -1.91 -11.79
CA GLU A 513 -11.96 -0.81 -12.29
C GLU A 513 -11.19 0.51 -12.35
N VAL A 514 -10.40 0.82 -11.32
CA VAL A 514 -9.54 2.02 -11.31
C VAL A 514 -8.46 1.91 -12.39
N MET A 515 -7.82 0.75 -12.59
CA MET A 515 -6.84 0.54 -13.66
C MET A 515 -7.46 0.82 -15.04
N LYS A 516 -8.68 0.34 -15.29
CA LYS A 516 -9.42 0.62 -16.53
C LYS A 516 -9.60 2.11 -16.76
N ILE A 517 -10.07 2.84 -15.75
CA ILE A 517 -10.27 4.30 -15.86
C ILE A 517 -8.93 5.01 -16.09
N ILE A 518 -7.84 4.61 -15.43
CA ILE A 518 -6.51 5.18 -15.67
C ILE A 518 -6.09 4.95 -17.12
N GLY A 519 -6.30 3.76 -17.68
CA GLY A 519 -6.08 3.47 -19.10
C GLY A 519 -6.89 4.39 -20.02
N GLN A 520 -8.20 4.54 -19.76
CA GLN A 520 -9.08 5.44 -20.50
C GLN A 520 -8.63 6.91 -20.41
N ARG A 521 -8.20 7.37 -19.24
CA ARG A 521 -7.64 8.73 -19.06
C ARG A 521 -6.38 8.89 -19.90
N GLY A 522 -5.50 7.91 -19.92
CA GLY A 522 -4.30 7.91 -20.75
C GLY A 522 -4.60 7.97 -22.24
N GLU A 523 -5.57 7.20 -22.75
CA GLU A 523 -6.02 7.30 -24.15
C GLU A 523 -6.53 8.71 -24.48
N LYS A 524 -7.30 9.35 -23.59
CA LYS A 524 -7.76 10.73 -23.81
C LYS A 524 -6.60 11.71 -23.87
N VAL A 525 -5.58 11.57 -23.03
CA VAL A 525 -4.37 12.40 -23.10
C VAL A 525 -3.65 12.22 -24.43
N MET A 526 -3.52 11.00 -24.95
CA MET A 526 -2.93 10.77 -26.25
C MET A 526 -3.78 11.37 -27.38
N GLN A 527 -5.10 11.31 -27.28
CA GLN A 527 -6.02 11.99 -28.20
C GLN A 527 -5.85 13.51 -28.17
N LEU A 528 -5.66 14.13 -27.01
CA LEU A 528 -5.40 15.56 -26.86
C LEU A 528 -4.12 16.01 -27.60
N TYR A 529 -3.05 15.21 -27.59
CA TYR A 529 -1.82 15.48 -28.37
C TYR A 529 -2.13 15.58 -29.85
N THR A 530 -2.91 14.65 -30.39
CA THR A 530 -3.32 14.65 -31.80
C THR A 530 -4.17 15.89 -32.15
N LEU A 531 -5.21 16.15 -31.35
CA LEU A 531 -6.14 17.26 -31.57
C LEU A 531 -5.47 18.64 -31.48
N LEU A 532 -4.51 18.80 -30.56
CA LEU A 532 -3.75 20.03 -30.42
C LEU A 532 -2.82 20.26 -31.64
N ASN A 533 -2.23 19.19 -32.16
CA ASN A 533 -1.40 19.25 -33.37
C ASN A 533 -2.24 19.57 -34.64
N GLU A 534 -3.47 19.03 -34.70
CA GLU A 534 -4.43 19.32 -35.79
C GLU A 534 -5.05 20.71 -35.70
N GLY A 535 -4.90 21.42 -34.59
CA GLY A 535 -5.55 22.71 -34.34
C GLY A 535 -7.07 22.59 -34.14
N ASN A 536 -7.58 21.41 -33.73
CA ASN A 536 -8.99 21.18 -33.52
C ASN A 536 -9.40 21.56 -32.10
N GLU A 537 -9.56 22.87 -31.87
CA GLU A 537 -9.83 23.45 -30.56
C GLU A 537 -11.11 22.88 -29.90
N LYS A 538 -12.22 22.78 -30.70
CA LYS A 538 -13.48 22.28 -30.17
C LYS A 538 -13.36 20.84 -29.65
N ALA A 539 -12.81 19.95 -30.46
CA ALA A 539 -12.64 18.55 -30.06
C ALA A 539 -11.64 18.40 -28.91
N PHE A 540 -10.62 19.27 -28.83
CA PHE A 540 -9.70 19.29 -27.70
C PHE A 540 -10.43 19.58 -26.39
N VAL A 541 -11.25 20.61 -26.34
CA VAL A 541 -12.03 20.98 -25.14
C VAL A 541 -12.99 19.86 -24.76
N GLU A 542 -13.77 19.32 -25.70
CA GLU A 542 -14.70 18.21 -25.48
C GLU A 542 -13.97 16.96 -24.94
N THR A 543 -12.78 16.65 -25.45
CA THR A 543 -11.97 15.51 -24.99
C THR A 543 -11.41 15.76 -23.57
N TYR A 544 -11.00 16.99 -23.26
CA TYR A 544 -10.56 17.35 -21.92
C TYR A 544 -11.70 17.25 -20.89
N GLU A 545 -12.92 17.67 -21.23
CA GLU A 545 -14.08 17.50 -20.35
C GLU A 545 -14.36 16.02 -20.03
N VAL A 546 -14.21 15.12 -21.04
CA VAL A 546 -14.30 13.67 -20.82
C VAL A 546 -13.19 13.18 -19.90
N LEU A 547 -11.95 13.67 -20.09
CA LEU A 547 -10.82 13.31 -19.21
C LEU A 547 -11.11 13.72 -17.74
N ALA A 548 -11.61 14.93 -17.53
CA ALA A 548 -11.99 15.42 -16.21
C ALA A 548 -13.13 14.59 -15.58
N GLN A 549 -14.13 14.20 -16.40
CA GLN A 549 -15.23 13.34 -15.95
C GLN A 549 -14.73 11.94 -15.53
N LEU A 550 -13.81 11.35 -16.28
CA LEU A 550 -13.17 10.07 -15.91
C LEU A 550 -12.44 10.17 -14.57
N GLU A 551 -11.75 11.28 -14.33
CA GLU A 551 -11.08 11.50 -13.04
C GLU A 551 -12.07 11.60 -11.87
N GLN A 552 -13.21 12.26 -12.06
CA GLN A 552 -14.27 12.28 -11.06
C GLN A 552 -14.88 10.88 -10.86
N THR A 553 -15.11 10.14 -11.94
CA THR A 553 -15.63 8.76 -11.87
C THR A 553 -14.67 7.86 -11.07
N GLN A 554 -13.36 7.98 -11.29
CA GLN A 554 -12.36 7.22 -10.52
C GLN A 554 -12.52 7.44 -9.00
N LYS A 555 -12.79 8.68 -8.56
CA LYS A 555 -12.98 9.02 -7.15
C LYS A 555 -14.23 8.40 -6.53
N THR A 556 -15.17 7.92 -7.32
CA THR A 556 -16.40 7.25 -6.83
C THR A 556 -16.20 5.76 -6.58
N ILE A 557 -15.14 5.16 -7.10
CA ILE A 557 -14.83 3.75 -6.87
C ILE A 557 -14.24 3.61 -5.48
N LEU A 558 -14.86 2.76 -4.66
CA LEU A 558 -14.46 2.52 -3.29
C LEU A 558 -14.21 1.02 -3.08
N SER A 559 -13.20 0.69 -2.30
CA SER A 559 -12.98 -0.68 -1.82
C SER A 559 -13.95 -1.03 -0.70
N ARG A 560 -13.81 -2.20 -0.09
CA ARG A 560 -14.59 -2.56 1.11
C ARG A 560 -14.21 -1.66 2.30
N ASN A 561 -15.10 -1.55 3.30
CA ASN A 561 -14.79 -0.85 4.54
C ASN A 561 -13.61 -1.54 5.23
N PHE A 562 -12.65 -0.73 5.66
CA PHE A 562 -11.65 -1.19 6.62
C PHE A 562 -12.31 -1.28 8.01
N GLU A 563 -12.05 -2.35 8.77
CA GLU A 563 -12.65 -2.55 10.08
C GLU A 563 -12.41 -1.35 11.01
N GLY A 564 -13.46 -0.95 11.73
CA GLY A 564 -13.42 0.21 12.63
C GLY A 564 -13.36 1.57 11.94
N SER A 565 -13.33 1.63 10.61
CA SER A 565 -13.38 2.85 9.81
C SER A 565 -14.75 3.03 9.16
N ILE A 566 -15.27 4.27 9.22
CA ILE A 566 -16.49 4.66 8.48
C ILE A 566 -16.14 4.93 6.99
N LYS A 567 -14.87 5.17 6.69
CA LYS A 567 -14.40 5.57 5.37
C LYS A 567 -13.93 4.34 4.58
N LYS A 568 -14.53 4.15 3.42
CA LYS A 568 -14.04 3.22 2.40
C LYS A 568 -12.89 3.89 1.66
N PRO A 569 -11.71 3.28 1.54
CA PRO A 569 -10.63 3.86 0.76
C PRO A 569 -10.93 3.83 -0.75
N ASN A 570 -10.47 4.84 -1.46
CA ASN A 570 -10.38 4.79 -2.92
C ASN A 570 -9.15 3.96 -3.30
N PRO A 571 -9.27 3.00 -4.21
CA PRO A 571 -8.11 2.23 -4.67
C PRO A 571 -7.03 3.10 -5.30
N THR A 572 -5.79 2.86 -4.91
CA THR A 572 -4.59 3.46 -5.50
C THR A 572 -3.94 2.47 -6.44
N VAL A 573 -3.76 2.83 -7.72
CA VAL A 573 -3.23 1.97 -8.79
C VAL A 573 -2.27 2.77 -9.66
N ALA A 574 -1.16 2.18 -10.06
CA ALA A 574 -0.19 2.76 -11.01
C ALA A 574 0.29 4.17 -10.60
N ASN A 575 0.37 4.41 -9.31
CA ASN A 575 0.54 5.75 -8.74
C ASN A 575 1.99 6.26 -8.80
N GLU A 576 2.96 5.38 -9.00
CA GLU A 576 4.38 5.75 -9.07
C GLU A 576 4.81 6.23 -10.47
N VAL A 577 4.20 5.70 -11.54
CA VAL A 577 4.63 5.97 -12.92
C VAL A 577 3.51 6.46 -13.82
N VAL A 578 2.40 5.70 -13.95
CA VAL A 578 1.38 5.96 -14.98
C VAL A 578 0.57 7.21 -14.66
N VAL A 579 0.08 7.33 -13.44
CA VAL A 579 -0.70 8.51 -13.00
C VAL A 579 0.14 9.79 -13.07
N PRO A 580 1.40 9.84 -12.61
CA PRO A 580 2.30 10.97 -12.82
C PRO A 580 2.52 11.32 -14.29
N PHE A 581 2.68 10.32 -15.15
CA PHE A 581 2.85 10.52 -16.58
C PHE A 581 1.60 11.20 -17.18
N ILE A 582 0.40 10.69 -16.91
CA ILE A 582 -0.86 11.27 -17.37
C ILE A 582 -0.99 12.73 -16.91
N LYS A 583 -0.75 13.00 -15.62
CA LYS A 583 -0.83 14.35 -15.05
C LYS A 583 0.18 15.30 -15.70
N THR A 584 1.43 14.86 -15.87
CA THR A 584 2.49 15.66 -16.51
C THR A 584 2.14 16.00 -17.96
N CYS A 585 1.69 15.01 -18.74
CA CYS A 585 1.25 15.21 -20.11
C CYS A 585 0.07 16.17 -20.20
N THR A 586 -0.93 16.00 -19.33
CA THR A 586 -2.11 16.87 -19.29
C THR A 586 -1.73 18.33 -19.01
N LYS A 587 -0.89 18.57 -18.00
CA LYS A 587 -0.40 19.94 -17.69
C LYS A 587 0.39 20.54 -18.85
N GLY A 588 1.23 19.77 -19.51
CA GLY A 588 1.97 20.21 -20.70
C GLY A 588 1.03 20.61 -21.84
N LEU A 589 0.02 19.81 -22.11
CA LEU A 589 -0.99 20.07 -23.15
C LEU A 589 -1.84 21.33 -22.86
N ILE A 590 -2.28 21.53 -21.61
CA ILE A 590 -3.01 22.73 -21.21
C ILE A 590 -2.13 23.98 -21.39
N ARG A 591 -0.85 23.91 -21.01
CA ARG A 591 0.12 24.99 -21.20
C ARG A 591 0.32 25.31 -22.68
N GLU A 592 0.47 24.31 -23.53
CA GLU A 592 0.60 24.50 -24.98
C GLU A 592 -0.69 25.04 -25.61
N TYR A 593 -1.85 24.56 -25.18
CA TYR A 593 -3.15 25.10 -25.58
C TYR A 593 -3.26 26.60 -25.23
N LYS A 594 -2.92 26.98 -23.99
CA LYS A 594 -2.88 28.37 -23.52
C LYS A 594 -2.01 29.28 -24.41
N ASN A 595 -0.89 28.74 -24.92
CA ASN A 595 0.00 29.49 -25.80
C ASN A 595 -0.53 29.68 -27.25
N LYS A 596 -1.40 28.77 -27.70
CA LYS A 596 -1.96 28.76 -29.07
C LYS A 596 -3.36 29.38 -29.19
N HIS A 597 -4.11 29.39 -28.12
CA HIS A 597 -5.53 29.76 -28.08
C HIS A 597 -5.83 30.69 -26.90
N SER A 598 -7.01 31.35 -26.94
CA SER A 598 -7.49 32.10 -25.77
C SER A 598 -7.74 31.16 -24.61
N TYR A 599 -7.14 31.45 -23.46
CA TYR A 599 -7.23 30.57 -22.30
C TYR A 599 -8.64 30.57 -21.70
N ARG A 600 -9.17 29.39 -21.47
CA ARG A 600 -10.52 29.13 -21.00
C ARG A 600 -10.46 28.71 -19.52
N THR A 601 -10.48 29.69 -18.59
CA THR A 601 -10.45 29.44 -17.14
C THR A 601 -11.73 28.80 -16.62
N ASP A 602 -12.81 28.85 -17.41
CA ASP A 602 -14.07 28.16 -17.11
C ASP A 602 -14.01 26.63 -17.36
N ILE A 603 -12.99 26.16 -18.07
CA ILE A 603 -12.79 24.74 -18.41
C ILE A 603 -11.53 24.18 -17.74
N PHE A 604 -10.44 24.90 -17.82
CA PHE A 604 -9.15 24.47 -17.28
C PHE A 604 -8.95 25.05 -15.88
N PRO A 605 -8.66 24.23 -14.84
CA PRO A 605 -8.36 24.74 -13.51
C PRO A 605 -7.13 25.65 -13.56
N ALA A 606 -7.24 26.81 -12.90
CA ALA A 606 -6.11 27.70 -12.71
C ALA A 606 -5.25 27.17 -11.57
N GLU A 607 -3.94 27.07 -11.77
CA GLU A 607 -3.01 26.82 -10.67
C GLU A 607 -3.03 28.03 -9.72
N LEU A 608 -2.95 27.78 -8.42
CA LEU A 608 -2.91 28.84 -7.41
C LEU A 608 -1.67 29.72 -7.62
N ILE A 609 -0.53 29.11 -7.94
CA ILE A 609 0.71 29.74 -8.37
C ILE A 609 1.20 28.95 -9.56
N GLU A 610 1.34 29.57 -10.72
CA GLU A 610 1.91 28.91 -11.90
C GLU A 610 3.39 28.60 -11.70
N GLU A 611 3.92 27.56 -12.38
CA GLU A 611 5.35 27.32 -12.39
C GLU A 611 6.10 28.49 -13.05
N GLY A 612 7.15 28.96 -12.39
CA GLY A 612 7.88 30.11 -12.91
C GLY A 612 8.90 30.69 -11.93
N ARG A 613 9.37 31.88 -12.29
CA ARG A 613 10.28 32.67 -11.46
C ARG A 613 9.52 33.76 -10.71
N TYR A 614 9.86 33.89 -9.44
CA TYR A 614 9.16 34.78 -8.50
C TYR A 614 10.14 35.51 -7.59
N TYR A 615 9.74 36.70 -7.18
CA TYR A 615 10.26 37.33 -5.97
C TYR A 615 9.34 36.99 -4.81
N ILE A 616 9.91 36.75 -3.64
CA ILE A 616 9.15 36.40 -2.44
C ILE A 616 9.42 37.47 -1.36
N LYS A 617 8.36 38.09 -0.85
CA LYS A 617 8.41 38.92 0.38
C LYS A 617 7.80 38.14 1.54
N VAL A 618 8.33 38.38 2.73
CA VAL A 618 7.85 37.84 4.00
C VAL A 618 7.70 39.00 4.96
N ASN A 619 6.47 39.32 5.36
CA ASN A 619 6.18 40.53 6.15
C ASN A 619 6.78 41.81 5.53
N GLY A 620 6.72 41.95 4.19
CA GLY A 620 7.24 43.10 3.48
C GLY A 620 8.76 43.10 3.24
N GLN A 621 9.51 42.13 3.73
CA GLN A 621 10.96 41.97 3.53
C GLN A 621 11.27 40.96 2.44
N TRP A 622 12.27 41.24 1.60
CA TRP A 622 12.69 40.34 0.52
C TRP A 622 13.40 39.09 1.04
N LEU A 623 12.90 37.92 0.61
CA LEU A 623 13.61 36.67 0.83
C LEU A 623 14.85 36.61 -0.04
N THR A 624 16.02 36.59 0.57
CA THR A 624 17.33 36.82 -0.08
C THR A 624 18.30 35.69 0.25
N ASP A 625 18.95 35.15 -0.78
CA ASP A 625 20.15 34.30 -0.63
C ASP A 625 21.42 35.15 -0.64
N GLU A 626 22.04 35.37 0.49
CA GLU A 626 23.26 36.17 0.56
C GLU A 626 24.52 35.42 0.10
N ASN A 627 24.50 34.09 0.12
CA ASN A 627 25.66 33.25 -0.09
C ASN A 627 25.36 32.09 -1.04
N ALA A 628 24.89 32.40 -2.26
CA ALA A 628 24.66 31.37 -3.28
C ALA A 628 25.90 30.48 -3.45
N ASN A 629 25.78 29.25 -3.02
CA ASN A 629 26.80 28.23 -3.13
C ASN A 629 26.13 26.85 -3.21
N PRO A 630 26.10 26.19 -4.38
CA PRO A 630 25.41 24.93 -4.58
C PRO A 630 25.93 23.80 -3.68
N ASP A 631 27.12 23.92 -3.13
CA ASP A 631 27.73 22.91 -2.25
C ASP A 631 27.40 23.11 -0.75
N ARG A 632 26.71 24.19 -0.41
CA ARG A 632 26.43 24.54 0.99
C ARG A 632 24.98 24.20 1.39
N THR A 633 24.81 23.47 2.47
CA THR A 633 23.50 23.07 3.02
C THR A 633 23.40 23.52 4.48
N GLY A 634 22.17 23.69 4.97
CA GLY A 634 21.89 24.09 6.35
C GLY A 634 21.90 25.60 6.61
N ASP A 635 22.34 26.41 5.64
CA ASP A 635 22.21 27.87 5.71
C ASP A 635 20.75 28.29 5.50
N PHE A 636 20.41 29.48 5.99
CA PHE A 636 19.09 30.07 5.83
C PHE A 636 19.10 31.21 4.80
N PRO A 637 18.04 31.34 3.98
CA PRO A 637 17.77 32.60 3.32
C PRO A 637 17.47 33.66 4.38
N VAL A 638 17.91 34.90 4.15
CA VAL A 638 17.70 36.02 5.06
C VAL A 638 16.59 36.94 4.57
N LEU A 639 15.97 37.65 5.46
CA LEU A 639 14.98 38.68 5.19
C LEU A 639 15.64 40.05 5.14
N LYS A 640 15.55 40.71 4.00
CA LYS A 640 16.09 42.06 3.80
C LYS A 640 14.98 43.08 3.73
N ALA A 641 15.18 44.20 4.40
CA ALA A 641 14.30 45.37 4.26
C ALA A 641 14.17 45.79 2.81
N ASP A 642 13.06 46.45 2.48
CA ASP A 642 12.75 46.91 1.13
C ASP A 642 13.80 47.96 0.72
N GLU A 643 14.89 47.54 0.09
CA GLU A 643 15.86 48.39 -0.55
C GLU A 643 15.36 48.66 -1.98
N ASP A 644 15.60 49.86 -2.48
CA ASP A 644 15.14 50.34 -3.81
C ASP A 644 15.68 49.54 -5.00
N VAL A 645 16.56 48.56 -4.75
CA VAL A 645 17.18 47.74 -5.82
C VAL A 645 16.97 46.24 -5.51
N ILE A 646 16.09 45.62 -6.32
CA ILE A 646 15.97 44.17 -6.36
C ILE A 646 17.27 43.59 -6.95
N ASN A 647 17.88 42.65 -6.28
CA ASN A 647 19.00 41.88 -6.82
C ASN A 647 18.47 40.53 -7.39
N PRO A 648 18.25 40.41 -8.70
CA PRO A 648 17.67 39.18 -9.27
C PRO A 648 18.47 37.92 -8.95
N GLN A 649 19.82 38.02 -8.92
CA GLN A 649 20.67 36.85 -8.64
C GLN A 649 20.52 36.28 -7.24
N ARG A 650 19.98 37.05 -6.28
CA ARG A 650 19.86 36.66 -4.88
C ARG A 650 18.43 36.51 -4.40
N GLN A 651 17.48 37.08 -5.15
CA GLN A 651 16.08 37.24 -4.73
C GLN A 651 15.08 36.53 -5.67
N GLU A 652 15.55 35.96 -6.78
CA GLU A 652 14.69 35.16 -7.66
C GLU A 652 14.61 33.71 -7.17
N TRP A 653 13.37 33.21 -7.14
CA TRP A 653 13.03 31.87 -6.73
C TRP A 653 12.26 31.17 -7.84
N ASN A 654 12.60 29.92 -8.15
CA ASN A 654 11.78 29.08 -9.00
C ASN A 654 10.74 28.39 -8.12
N ILE A 655 9.50 28.50 -8.52
CA ILE A 655 8.41 27.69 -7.96
C ILE A 655 8.02 26.67 -9.01
N THR A 656 8.07 25.40 -8.63
CA THR A 656 7.65 24.26 -9.45
C THR A 656 6.59 23.46 -8.70
N ILE A 657 5.74 22.74 -9.46
CA ILE A 657 4.66 21.92 -8.90
C ILE A 657 4.99 20.47 -9.22
N ASP A 658 4.99 19.65 -8.18
CA ASP A 658 5.03 18.20 -8.35
C ASP A 658 3.69 17.72 -8.96
N PRO A 659 3.71 17.11 -10.15
CA PRO A 659 2.48 16.78 -10.86
C PRO A 659 1.63 15.71 -10.20
N VAL A 660 2.21 14.91 -9.29
CA VAL A 660 1.51 13.82 -8.57
C VAL A 660 0.84 14.33 -7.31
N THR A 661 1.66 14.98 -6.46
CA THR A 661 1.23 15.43 -5.14
C THR A 661 0.60 16.82 -5.17
N GLU A 662 0.72 17.54 -6.30
CA GLU A 662 0.29 18.94 -6.46
C GLU A 662 0.94 19.89 -5.44
N ARG A 663 2.07 19.49 -4.88
CA ARG A 663 2.82 20.27 -3.90
C ARG A 663 3.84 21.15 -4.58
N TYR A 664 4.09 22.29 -3.98
CA TYR A 664 5.05 23.27 -4.47
C TYR A 664 6.46 22.96 -3.97
N LYS A 665 7.45 23.21 -4.83
CA LYS A 665 8.86 23.26 -4.46
C LYS A 665 9.39 24.67 -4.73
N ILE A 666 10.18 25.20 -3.80
CA ILE A 666 10.75 26.53 -3.89
C ILE A 666 12.27 26.39 -3.91
N THR A 667 12.89 26.76 -5.03
CA THR A 667 14.34 26.69 -5.21
C THR A 667 14.93 28.05 -5.54
N ASN A 668 16.15 28.32 -5.06
CA ASN A 668 16.86 29.52 -5.48
C ASN A 668 17.16 29.45 -7.00
N ALA A 669 16.90 30.53 -7.73
CA ALA A 669 17.03 30.54 -9.19
C ALA A 669 18.49 30.52 -9.66
N GLN A 670 19.45 30.95 -8.82
CA GLN A 670 20.87 31.05 -9.17
C GLN A 670 21.61 29.72 -9.03
N ASP A 671 21.38 28.98 -7.91
CA ASP A 671 22.17 27.80 -7.57
C ASP A 671 21.34 26.50 -7.43
N GLY A 672 20.02 26.61 -7.52
CA GLY A 672 19.11 25.47 -7.51
C GLY A 672 18.87 24.80 -6.15
N ARG A 673 19.47 25.36 -5.07
CA ARG A 673 19.17 24.87 -3.71
C ARG A 673 17.71 25.13 -3.38
N TYR A 674 17.07 24.16 -2.76
CA TYR A 674 15.68 24.28 -2.34
C TYR A 674 15.54 24.60 -0.84
N ILE A 675 14.44 25.25 -0.51
CA ILE A 675 14.02 25.48 0.87
C ILE A 675 13.39 24.18 1.40
N ASN A 676 13.78 23.75 2.60
CA ASN A 676 13.20 22.60 3.26
C ASN A 676 12.19 23.00 4.35
N GLU A 677 11.61 22.02 5.03
CA GLU A 677 10.61 22.21 6.08
C GLU A 677 11.09 23.05 7.28
N MET A 678 12.41 23.19 7.47
CA MET A 678 13.01 24.03 8.53
C MET A 678 13.26 25.46 8.06
N GLY A 679 12.95 25.79 6.80
CA GLY A 679 13.20 27.09 6.20
C GLY A 679 14.66 27.32 5.79
N ASN A 680 15.52 26.30 5.85
CA ASN A 680 16.91 26.39 5.45
C ASN A 680 17.18 25.76 4.07
N PHE A 681 18.36 25.96 3.53
CA PHE A 681 18.75 25.44 2.22
C PHE A 681 19.19 23.98 2.26
N TRP A 682 18.80 23.25 1.23
CA TRP A 682 19.26 21.91 0.92
C TRP A 682 19.58 21.78 -0.57
N ARG A 683 20.53 20.92 -0.95
CA ARG A 683 21.06 20.93 -2.33
C ARG A 683 20.47 19.88 -3.26
N ASP A 684 20.03 18.74 -2.74
CA ASP A 684 19.55 17.65 -3.57
C ASP A 684 18.35 16.95 -2.91
N LYS A 685 17.27 16.82 -3.65
CA LYS A 685 16.10 16.07 -3.23
C LYS A 685 16.42 14.60 -2.91
N ASN A 686 17.45 14.04 -3.57
CA ASN A 686 17.88 12.67 -3.34
C ASN A 686 18.85 12.52 -2.15
N ALA A 687 19.37 13.64 -1.64
CA ALA A 687 20.25 13.64 -0.47
C ALA A 687 19.49 13.44 0.87
N ASN A 688 18.17 13.57 0.86
CA ASN A 688 17.34 13.15 1.96
C ASN A 688 16.57 11.87 1.56
N PRO A 689 17.10 10.68 1.89
CA PRO A 689 16.47 9.42 1.52
C PRO A 689 15.21 9.11 2.33
N TYR A 690 14.91 9.88 3.39
CA TYR A 690 13.88 9.52 4.34
C TYR A 690 12.47 10.02 3.95
N ASP A 691 12.34 11.24 3.39
CA ASP A 691 11.02 11.75 2.99
C ASP A 691 11.15 12.92 1.99
N PRO A 692 10.77 12.73 0.71
CA PRO A 692 10.71 13.82 -0.26
C PRO A 692 9.70 14.92 0.10
N ALA A 693 8.77 14.66 1.02
CA ALA A 693 7.82 15.66 1.48
C ALA A 693 8.48 16.79 2.30
N TRP A 694 9.70 16.60 2.83
CA TRP A 694 10.40 17.63 3.59
C TRP A 694 10.83 18.85 2.76
N HIS A 695 10.77 18.75 1.42
CA HIS A 695 11.12 19.82 0.48
C HIS A 695 9.94 20.29 -0.34
N SER A 696 8.75 19.87 0.00
CA SER A 696 7.52 20.23 -0.69
C SER A 696 6.53 20.87 0.25
N PHE A 697 5.71 21.75 -0.31
CA PHE A 697 4.83 22.61 0.45
C PHE A 697 3.41 22.58 -0.09
N ASN A 698 2.45 22.67 0.81
CA ASN A 698 1.11 23.12 0.49
C ASN A 698 1.09 24.65 0.62
N ILE A 699 0.64 25.35 -0.40
CA ILE A 699 0.52 26.81 -0.38
C ILE A 699 -0.96 27.16 -0.39
N TYR A 700 -1.34 28.13 0.43
CA TYR A 700 -2.70 28.61 0.59
C TYR A 700 -2.72 30.13 0.36
N ARG A 701 -3.77 30.65 -0.26
CA ARG A 701 -3.94 32.08 -0.53
C ARG A 701 -5.10 32.65 0.28
N MET A 702 -4.88 33.85 0.82
CA MET A 702 -5.90 34.64 1.47
C MET A 702 -5.59 36.12 1.25
N ASN A 703 -6.48 36.87 0.61
CA ASN A 703 -6.37 38.32 0.36
C ASN A 703 -5.01 38.77 -0.17
N GLY A 704 -4.51 38.11 -1.22
CA GLY A 704 -3.26 38.47 -1.85
C GLY A 704 -2.00 38.06 -1.09
N LYS A 705 -2.13 37.41 0.06
CA LYS A 705 -1.02 36.82 0.80
C LYS A 705 -1.11 35.31 0.83
N TYR A 706 0.03 34.70 1.03
CA TYR A 706 0.16 33.24 1.04
C TYR A 706 0.66 32.73 2.37
N ALA A 707 0.21 31.54 2.74
CA ALA A 707 0.78 30.73 3.82
C ALA A 707 1.42 29.50 3.24
N ILE A 708 2.57 29.07 3.78
CA ILE A 708 3.36 27.94 3.31
C ILE A 708 3.41 26.90 4.42
N GLN A 709 2.72 25.79 4.21
CA GLN A 709 2.73 24.65 5.13
C GLN A 709 3.65 23.55 4.58
N THR A 710 4.46 22.96 5.42
CA THR A 710 5.32 21.84 5.05
C THR A 710 4.48 20.59 4.77
N ALA A 711 4.90 19.78 3.81
CA ALA A 711 4.23 18.51 3.53
C ALA A 711 4.80 17.35 4.38
N GLY A 712 6.03 17.48 4.85
CA GLY A 712 6.65 16.54 5.78
C GLY A 712 6.01 16.57 7.17
N ASN A 713 6.33 15.58 8.00
CA ASN A 713 5.76 15.43 9.34
C ASN A 713 4.22 15.52 9.37
N ALA A 714 3.57 14.92 8.36
CA ALA A 714 2.11 14.94 8.19
C ALA A 714 1.51 16.38 8.18
N GLY A 715 2.25 17.36 7.64
CA GLY A 715 1.82 18.75 7.58
C GLY A 715 1.87 19.49 8.94
N GLY A 716 2.61 18.97 9.91
CA GLY A 716 2.63 19.50 11.27
C GLY A 716 3.37 20.81 11.47
N ARG A 717 3.88 21.46 10.39
CA ARG A 717 4.62 22.73 10.47
C ARG A 717 4.14 23.73 9.44
N VAL A 718 4.22 25.02 9.80
CA VAL A 718 4.00 26.16 8.90
C VAL A 718 5.24 27.04 8.92
N LEU A 719 5.66 27.53 7.76
CA LEU A 719 6.77 28.48 7.69
C LEU A 719 6.31 29.87 8.18
N THR A 720 7.06 30.40 9.14
CA THR A 720 6.94 31.75 9.71
C THR A 720 8.26 32.48 9.58
N ALA A 721 8.41 33.61 10.24
CA ALA A 721 9.66 34.39 10.23
C ALA A 721 9.95 34.99 11.63
N ASP A 722 11.22 35.02 11.99
CA ASP A 722 11.70 35.69 13.23
C ASP A 722 12.11 37.16 13.00
N GLY A 723 11.85 37.70 11.83
CA GLY A 723 12.25 39.04 11.40
C GLY A 723 13.61 39.09 10.67
N THR A 724 14.41 38.03 10.75
CA THR A 724 15.72 37.92 10.08
C THR A 724 15.81 36.79 9.08
N ARG A 725 15.01 35.70 9.29
CA ARG A 725 15.00 34.49 8.47
C ARG A 725 13.69 33.74 8.62
N LEU A 726 13.48 32.74 7.75
CA LEU A 726 12.39 31.79 7.88
C LEU A 726 12.59 30.87 9.10
N THR A 727 11.51 30.58 9.79
CA THR A 727 11.47 29.64 10.92
C THR A 727 10.25 28.73 10.81
N PRO A 728 10.32 27.47 11.21
CA PRO A 728 9.14 26.60 11.25
C PRO A 728 8.38 26.79 12.58
N GLU A 729 7.07 26.91 12.51
CA GLU A 729 6.19 26.83 13.66
C GLU A 729 5.51 25.43 13.68
N GLN A 730 5.42 24.83 14.88
CA GLN A 730 4.66 23.60 15.07
C GLN A 730 3.17 23.92 15.04
N ALA A 731 2.55 23.80 13.88
CA ALA A 731 1.13 24.06 13.68
C ALA A 731 0.54 23.04 12.70
N LYS A 732 -0.39 22.21 13.18
CA LYS A 732 -1.10 21.27 12.31
C LYS A 732 -2.00 21.97 11.29
N ASP A 733 -2.53 23.13 11.67
CA ASP A 733 -3.45 23.90 10.82
C ASP A 733 -2.87 25.27 10.50
N VAL A 734 -3.05 25.68 9.25
CA VAL A 734 -2.72 27.03 8.81
C VAL A 734 -3.73 28.02 9.45
N ARG A 735 -3.23 29.03 10.16
CA ARG A 735 -4.02 30.11 10.77
C ARG A 735 -3.80 31.41 10.04
N TYR A 736 -4.65 32.42 10.29
CA TYR A 736 -4.61 33.67 9.55
C TYR A 736 -3.25 34.41 9.72
N GLU A 737 -2.63 34.32 10.87
CA GLU A 737 -1.31 34.91 11.17
C GLU A 737 -0.17 34.32 10.34
N HIS A 738 -0.38 33.17 9.67
CA HIS A 738 0.57 32.52 8.80
C HIS A 738 0.61 33.05 7.36
N PHE A 739 -0.36 33.93 6.99
CA PHE A 739 -0.42 34.51 5.64
C PHE A 739 0.51 35.74 5.55
N ILE A 740 1.81 35.48 5.58
CA ILE A 740 2.88 36.49 5.64
C ILE A 740 3.67 36.60 4.35
N PHE A 741 3.44 35.70 3.36
CA PHE A 741 4.19 35.66 2.12
C PHE A 741 3.47 36.43 1.02
N GLU A 742 4.23 37.21 0.23
CA GLU A 742 3.84 37.78 -1.04
C GLU A 742 4.69 37.14 -2.12
N ILE A 743 4.06 36.54 -3.15
CA ILE A 743 4.71 35.80 -4.23
C ILE A 743 4.48 36.58 -5.51
N ILE A 744 5.52 37.21 -6.05
CA ILE A 744 5.44 38.22 -7.09
C ILE A 744 6.15 37.68 -8.36
N PRO A 745 5.43 37.48 -9.49
CA PRO A 745 6.05 37.00 -10.71
C PRO A 745 7.17 37.93 -11.21
N VAL A 746 8.29 37.38 -11.66
CA VAL A 746 9.38 38.17 -12.28
C VAL A 746 8.88 38.76 -13.63
N GLY A 747 8.86 40.08 -13.73
CA GLY A 747 8.37 40.79 -14.89
C GLY A 747 6.84 40.96 -15.00
N GLY A 748 6.11 40.53 -13.99
CA GLY A 748 4.65 40.66 -13.90
C GLY A 748 4.20 41.79 -12.96
N ALA A 749 3.03 42.36 -13.24
CA ALA A 749 2.36 43.24 -12.30
C ALA A 749 1.57 42.38 -11.31
N THR A 750 1.63 42.74 -10.03
CA THR A 750 0.74 42.19 -8.99
C THR A 750 -0.69 42.72 -9.23
N THR A 751 -1.49 42.01 -10.02
CA THR A 751 -2.94 42.27 -10.09
C THR A 751 -3.62 41.02 -9.50
N GLU A 752 -3.79 41.04 -8.20
CA GLU A 752 -4.59 40.02 -7.54
C GLU A 752 -6.05 40.45 -7.53
N ALA A 753 -6.88 39.70 -8.25
CA ALA A 753 -8.31 39.69 -7.98
C ALA A 753 -8.55 39.03 -6.60
N PRO A 754 -9.44 39.60 -5.77
CA PRO A 754 -9.82 38.93 -4.53
C PRO A 754 -10.38 37.53 -4.84
N ILE A 755 -10.13 36.54 -3.95
CA ILE A 755 -10.58 35.14 -4.09
C ILE A 755 -12.08 35.07 -4.40
N VAL A 756 -12.86 35.88 -3.71
CA VAL A 756 -14.27 36.14 -4.00
C VAL A 756 -14.48 37.65 -3.92
N GLU A 757 -15.09 38.26 -4.97
CA GLU A 757 -15.40 39.67 -4.97
C GLU A 757 -16.40 39.96 -3.85
N PRO A 758 -16.06 40.79 -2.86
CA PRO A 758 -16.98 41.09 -1.74
C PRO A 758 -18.35 41.59 -2.21
N GLY A 759 -19.40 40.97 -1.69
CA GLY A 759 -20.78 41.30 -2.04
C GLY A 759 -21.26 40.77 -3.39
N ALA A 760 -20.41 40.12 -4.18
CA ALA A 760 -20.85 39.47 -5.41
C ALA A 760 -21.76 38.27 -5.11
N ALA A 761 -22.78 38.06 -5.93
CA ALA A 761 -23.63 36.89 -5.85
C ALA A 761 -22.92 35.66 -6.44
N VAL A 762 -22.78 34.61 -5.63
CA VAL A 762 -22.08 33.37 -6.00
C VAL A 762 -22.93 32.13 -5.70
N TYR A 763 -22.65 31.07 -6.41
CA TYR A 763 -23.08 29.72 -6.04
C TYR A 763 -21.99 29.05 -5.19
N ILE A 764 -22.40 28.34 -4.15
CA ILE A 764 -21.53 27.45 -3.37
C ILE A 764 -21.95 26.01 -3.69
N ILE A 765 -21.05 25.24 -4.27
CA ILE A 765 -21.33 23.90 -4.82
C ILE A 765 -20.47 22.90 -4.08
N ASP A 766 -21.05 21.79 -3.64
CA ASP A 766 -20.31 20.71 -2.97
C ASP A 766 -19.63 19.76 -3.98
N ALA A 767 -18.89 18.79 -3.46
CA ALA A 767 -18.17 17.81 -4.27
C ALA A 767 -19.10 16.91 -5.13
N GLU A 768 -20.39 16.82 -4.79
CA GLU A 768 -21.41 16.07 -5.56
C GLU A 768 -22.11 16.94 -6.62
N GLY A 769 -21.70 18.20 -6.79
CA GLY A 769 -22.28 19.14 -7.73
C GLY A 769 -23.63 19.71 -7.28
N ARG A 770 -23.98 19.62 -6.00
CA ARG A 770 -25.21 20.19 -5.43
C ARG A 770 -24.98 21.61 -4.94
N TYR A 771 -25.98 22.43 -5.05
CA TYR A 771 -25.98 23.87 -4.76
C TYR A 771 -26.48 24.15 -3.36
N LEU A 772 -25.73 24.91 -2.56
CA LEU A 772 -26.20 25.38 -1.25
C LEU A 772 -27.45 26.23 -1.42
N THR A 773 -28.55 25.85 -0.79
CA THR A 773 -29.87 26.39 -0.99
C THR A 773 -30.47 26.87 0.33
N ASN A 774 -30.94 28.12 0.37
CA ASN A 774 -31.78 28.64 1.45
C ASN A 774 -33.19 28.05 1.30
N THR A 775 -33.50 27.00 2.03
CA THR A 775 -34.80 26.30 1.99
C THR A 775 -35.90 27.01 2.81
N SER A 776 -35.54 28.08 3.52
CA SER A 776 -36.43 28.81 4.43
C SER A 776 -36.46 30.33 4.16
N VAL A 777 -36.46 30.74 2.90
CA VAL A 777 -36.50 32.18 2.50
C VAL A 777 -37.59 32.94 3.25
N ASN A 778 -37.18 34.03 3.90
CA ASN A 778 -38.05 34.85 4.79
C ASN A 778 -38.65 34.11 6.01
N GLY A 779 -38.12 32.91 6.33
CA GLY A 779 -38.49 32.13 7.50
C GLY A 779 -37.70 32.51 8.76
N VAL A 780 -37.96 31.83 9.88
CA VAL A 780 -37.22 32.00 11.14
C VAL A 780 -36.35 30.78 11.37
N GLY A 781 -35.03 31.00 11.52
CA GLY A 781 -34.07 29.93 11.73
C GLY A 781 -33.88 29.03 10.48
N GLY A 782 -33.41 27.83 10.69
CA GLY A 782 -33.18 26.81 9.66
C GLY A 782 -31.71 26.68 9.25
N THR A 783 -31.39 25.54 8.63
CA THR A 783 -30.07 25.23 8.07
C THR A 783 -30.23 25.13 6.56
N PRO A 784 -29.32 25.72 5.76
CA PRO A 784 -29.38 25.56 4.31
C PRO A 784 -29.06 24.12 3.91
N GLU A 785 -29.58 23.72 2.74
CA GLU A 785 -29.40 22.36 2.23
C GLU A 785 -28.71 22.36 0.87
N PHE A 786 -27.87 21.33 0.60
CA PHE A 786 -27.34 21.11 -0.74
C PHE A 786 -28.34 20.37 -1.61
N MET A 787 -28.71 20.95 -2.73
CA MET A 787 -29.80 20.50 -3.61
C MET A 787 -29.39 20.62 -5.09
N ALA A 788 -30.14 19.97 -5.96
CA ALA A 788 -29.98 20.16 -7.40
C ALA A 788 -30.16 21.66 -7.79
N LYS A 789 -29.53 22.07 -8.89
CA LYS A 789 -29.56 23.46 -9.37
C LYS A 789 -31.00 23.93 -9.56
N LYS A 790 -31.27 25.15 -9.11
CA LYS A 790 -32.50 25.89 -9.32
C LYS A 790 -32.18 27.25 -9.96
N ASP A 791 -33.09 27.79 -10.76
CA ASP A 791 -32.92 29.10 -11.38
C ASP A 791 -33.61 30.21 -10.54
N ASP A 792 -33.31 30.27 -9.25
CA ASP A 792 -33.81 31.28 -8.34
C ASP A 792 -32.73 31.75 -7.34
N ASP A 793 -32.99 32.86 -6.66
CA ASP A 793 -32.03 33.50 -5.77
C ASP A 793 -31.82 32.71 -4.46
N SER A 794 -32.58 31.65 -4.19
CA SER A 794 -32.39 30.81 -2.99
C SER A 794 -31.05 30.08 -2.94
N GLN A 795 -30.37 29.96 -4.07
CA GLN A 795 -29.05 29.34 -4.20
C GLN A 795 -27.90 30.34 -4.33
N LEU A 796 -28.21 31.64 -4.27
CA LEU A 796 -27.21 32.69 -4.36
C LEU A 796 -26.79 33.16 -2.96
N TRP A 797 -25.49 33.31 -2.80
CA TRP A 797 -24.85 33.70 -1.56
C TRP A 797 -23.92 34.88 -1.77
N GLN A 798 -23.66 35.64 -0.73
CA GLN A 798 -22.78 36.80 -0.75
C GLN A 798 -21.77 36.71 0.40
N PHE A 799 -20.48 36.78 0.06
CA PHE A 799 -19.42 36.93 1.03
C PHE A 799 -19.17 38.43 1.24
N ASN A 800 -19.55 38.92 2.41
CA ASN A 800 -19.39 40.32 2.76
C ASN A 800 -18.16 40.49 3.66
N LEU A 801 -17.19 41.28 3.18
CA LEU A 801 -15.95 41.51 3.92
C LEU A 801 -16.27 42.27 5.22
N VAL A 802 -15.76 41.77 6.34
CA VAL A 802 -16.02 42.35 7.68
C VAL A 802 -14.98 43.40 8.03
N ASP A 803 -13.72 43.10 7.72
CA ASP A 803 -12.58 43.97 8.02
C ASP A 803 -11.36 43.66 7.13
N GLU A 804 -10.27 44.37 7.34
CA GLU A 804 -9.02 44.21 6.57
C GLU A 804 -8.33 42.85 6.82
N THR A 805 -8.78 42.04 7.78
CA THR A 805 -8.20 40.71 8.05
C THR A 805 -8.65 39.62 7.08
N GLY A 806 -9.57 39.94 6.15
CA GLY A 806 -10.09 38.99 5.15
C GLY A 806 -11.14 38.02 5.68
N ARG A 807 -11.79 38.37 6.80
CA ARG A 807 -12.94 37.64 7.30
C ARG A 807 -14.21 38.09 6.58
N PHE A 808 -15.07 37.12 6.30
CA PHE A 808 -16.35 37.36 5.63
C PHE A 808 -17.54 36.96 6.50
N ASN A 809 -18.61 37.69 6.41
CA ASN A 809 -19.93 37.17 6.73
C ASN A 809 -20.53 36.54 5.47
N LEU A 810 -21.26 35.44 5.64
CA LEU A 810 -21.96 34.79 4.56
C LEU A 810 -23.47 35.03 4.68
N SER A 811 -24.06 35.66 3.68
CA SER A 811 -25.52 35.93 3.63
C SER A 811 -26.18 35.31 2.41
N SER A 812 -27.45 34.92 2.58
CA SER A 812 -28.31 34.52 1.47
C SER A 812 -28.72 35.74 0.66
N ALA A 813 -28.56 35.72 -0.66
CA ALA A 813 -28.98 36.80 -1.54
C ALA A 813 -30.50 36.90 -1.63
N ALA A 814 -31.25 35.84 -1.32
CA ALA A 814 -32.70 35.79 -1.39
C ALA A 814 -33.39 36.62 -0.30
N ASP A 815 -32.79 36.71 0.89
CA ASP A 815 -33.44 37.40 2.03
C ASP A 815 -32.47 38.13 2.97
N GLY A 816 -31.18 38.16 2.63
CA GLY A 816 -30.14 38.89 3.37
C GLY A 816 -29.77 38.29 4.72
N ARG A 817 -30.30 37.12 5.12
CA ARG A 817 -29.99 36.48 6.40
C ARG A 817 -28.59 35.90 6.40
N TYR A 818 -27.90 36.07 7.52
CA TYR A 818 -26.54 35.56 7.74
C TYR A 818 -26.55 34.17 8.32
N LEU A 819 -25.48 33.39 8.02
CA LEU A 819 -25.20 32.13 8.67
C LEU A 819 -24.22 32.33 9.83
N ASN A 820 -24.42 31.57 10.90
CA ASN A 820 -23.55 31.50 12.04
C ASN A 820 -22.58 30.28 11.93
N GLU A 821 -21.69 30.13 12.88
CA GLU A 821 -20.66 29.09 12.96
C GLU A 821 -21.18 27.63 12.87
N LEU A 822 -22.47 27.43 13.12
CA LEU A 822 -23.13 26.12 13.01
C LEU A 822 -23.87 25.95 11.67
N CYS A 823 -23.59 26.81 10.72
CA CYS A 823 -24.29 26.87 9.42
C CYS A 823 -25.82 27.07 9.52
N ASN A 824 -26.31 27.70 10.59
CA ASN A 824 -27.71 28.01 10.80
C ASN A 824 -27.99 29.51 10.50
N PHE A 825 -29.19 29.81 10.01
CA PHE A 825 -29.62 31.22 9.86
C PHE A 825 -29.81 31.88 11.23
N GLY A 826 -29.11 32.96 11.43
CA GLY A 826 -29.14 33.77 12.64
C GLY A 826 -27.76 34.25 13.03
N THR A 827 -27.69 35.31 13.83
CA THR A 827 -26.43 35.83 14.39
C THR A 827 -26.23 35.31 15.78
N ASN A 828 -24.99 34.91 16.12
CA ASN A 828 -24.62 34.63 17.49
C ASN A 828 -24.34 35.95 18.20
N PRO A 829 -25.11 36.32 19.22
CA PRO A 829 -24.97 37.60 19.91
C PRO A 829 -23.77 37.67 20.87
N TYR A 830 -23.14 36.53 21.18
CA TYR A 830 -22.09 36.45 22.23
C TYR A 830 -20.69 36.68 21.69
N ASN A 831 -20.45 36.37 20.42
CA ASN A 831 -19.12 36.55 19.82
C ASN A 831 -19.25 36.82 18.32
N ALA A 832 -18.83 38.02 17.88
CA ALA A 832 -18.88 38.41 16.45
C ALA A 832 -18.09 37.45 15.55
N ASN A 833 -17.01 36.82 16.04
CA ASN A 833 -16.22 35.86 15.29
C ASN A 833 -16.99 34.59 14.96
N TRP A 834 -18.04 34.26 15.67
CA TRP A 834 -18.89 33.09 15.40
C TRP A 834 -19.82 33.28 14.21
N ASN A 835 -19.88 34.49 13.65
CA ASN A 835 -20.66 34.81 12.46
C ASN A 835 -19.76 35.12 11.26
N THR A 836 -18.45 34.80 11.34
CA THR A 836 -17.49 35.13 10.30
C THR A 836 -16.69 33.92 9.88
N TYR A 837 -16.27 33.93 8.61
CA TYR A 837 -15.59 32.84 7.91
C TYR A 837 -14.31 33.33 7.25
N ILE A 838 -13.39 32.42 7.08
CA ILE A 838 -12.19 32.58 6.29
C ILE A 838 -12.27 31.61 5.12
N LEU A 839 -12.03 32.10 3.90
CA LEU A 839 -11.95 31.29 2.69
C LEU A 839 -10.49 30.95 2.40
N LEU A 840 -10.22 29.66 2.24
CA LEU A 840 -8.93 29.14 1.77
C LEU A 840 -9.13 28.52 0.41
N GLU A 841 -8.24 28.76 -0.53
CA GLU A 841 -8.31 28.26 -1.90
C GLU A 841 -7.14 27.34 -2.21
N LYS A 842 -7.44 26.24 -2.91
CA LYS A 842 -6.44 25.35 -3.48
C LYS A 842 -6.98 24.73 -4.77
N GLY A 843 -6.35 25.03 -5.91
CA GLY A 843 -6.68 24.42 -7.20
C GLY A 843 -8.14 24.59 -7.63
N GLY A 844 -8.74 25.77 -7.39
CA GLY A 844 -10.15 26.06 -7.72
C GLY A 844 -11.17 25.49 -6.75
N THR A 845 -10.75 24.76 -5.72
CA THR A 845 -11.59 24.32 -4.62
C THR A 845 -11.39 25.19 -3.39
N PHE A 846 -12.40 25.26 -2.54
CA PHE A 846 -12.43 26.13 -1.38
C PHE A 846 -12.71 25.33 -0.09
N ALA A 847 -11.99 25.70 0.96
CA ALA A 847 -12.33 25.37 2.33
C ALA A 847 -12.95 26.61 2.99
N ILE A 848 -14.10 26.44 3.64
CA ILE A 848 -14.77 27.50 4.41
C ILE A 848 -14.52 27.20 5.88
N ARG A 849 -13.74 28.07 6.53
CA ARG A 849 -13.31 27.92 7.93
C ARG A 849 -14.01 28.92 8.82
N ASN A 850 -14.48 28.46 9.97
CA ASN A 850 -15.03 29.37 10.99
C ASN A 850 -13.92 30.21 11.61
N ALA A 851 -14.14 31.50 11.78
CA ALA A 851 -13.23 32.39 12.49
C ALA A 851 -13.37 32.29 14.03
N GLY A 852 -14.48 31.76 14.51
CA GLY A 852 -14.69 31.43 15.93
C GLY A 852 -14.00 30.10 16.35
N ASN A 853 -14.12 29.75 17.63
CA ASN A 853 -13.58 28.51 18.21
C ASN A 853 -12.05 28.30 17.96
N GLY A 854 -11.27 29.38 17.99
CA GLY A 854 -9.85 29.32 17.67
C GLY A 854 -9.56 28.96 16.21
N GLY A 855 -10.57 29.03 15.33
CA GLY A 855 -10.45 28.74 13.91
C GLY A 855 -10.13 27.27 13.60
N THR A 856 -10.69 26.33 14.35
CA THR A 856 -10.40 24.90 14.22
C THR A 856 -11.48 24.12 13.44
N HIS A 857 -12.62 24.75 13.14
CA HIS A 857 -13.74 24.09 12.48
C HIS A 857 -13.89 24.55 11.04
N PHE A 858 -14.10 23.57 10.16
CA PHE A 858 -14.38 23.77 8.73
C PHE A 858 -15.82 23.36 8.40
N TRP A 859 -16.36 23.95 7.36
CA TRP A 859 -17.60 23.48 6.77
C TRP A 859 -17.42 22.08 6.19
N VAL A 860 -18.39 21.23 6.43
CA VAL A 860 -18.51 19.87 5.87
C VAL A 860 -19.94 19.63 5.40
N VAL A 861 -20.11 18.69 4.48
CA VAL A 861 -21.42 18.25 4.02
C VAL A 861 -21.82 17.00 4.80
N ASN A 862 -22.96 17.07 5.50
CA ASN A 862 -23.52 15.93 6.24
C ASN A 862 -24.88 15.57 5.61
N GLY A 863 -24.89 14.58 4.73
CA GLY A 863 -26.04 14.25 3.89
C GLY A 863 -26.37 15.38 2.93
N LYS A 864 -27.46 16.11 3.17
CA LYS A 864 -27.85 17.30 2.40
C LYS A 864 -27.64 18.61 3.16
N HIS A 865 -27.21 18.59 4.40
CA HIS A 865 -27.06 19.78 5.24
C HIS A 865 -25.60 20.22 5.30
N SER A 866 -25.37 21.53 5.32
CA SER A 866 -24.10 22.08 5.75
C SER A 866 -23.95 21.92 7.27
N SER A 867 -22.76 21.61 7.71
CA SER A 867 -22.39 21.45 9.11
C SER A 867 -20.94 21.90 9.30
N THR A 868 -20.44 21.87 10.54
CA THR A 868 -19.03 22.16 10.82
C THR A 868 -18.38 21.05 11.60
N ALA A 869 -17.13 20.77 11.29
CA ALA A 869 -16.34 19.74 11.97
C ALA A 869 -14.89 20.19 12.14
N ASN A 870 -14.25 19.66 13.17
CA ASN A 870 -12.80 19.77 13.34
C ASN A 870 -12.15 18.67 12.51
N ILE A 871 -11.79 18.99 11.27
CA ILE A 871 -11.15 18.08 10.32
C ILE A 871 -9.82 18.66 9.85
N PRO A 872 -8.87 17.83 9.36
CA PRO A 872 -7.65 18.33 8.72
C PRO A 872 -7.97 19.26 7.53
N LEU A 873 -7.15 20.30 7.36
CA LEU A 873 -7.35 21.26 6.26
C LEU A 873 -7.36 20.58 4.88
N ALA A 874 -6.56 19.55 4.69
CA ALA A 874 -6.52 18.79 3.43
C ALA A 874 -7.88 18.16 3.06
N GLU A 875 -8.70 17.83 4.04
CA GLU A 875 -10.05 17.26 3.86
C GLU A 875 -11.14 18.32 3.72
N ALA A 876 -10.81 19.59 4.01
CA ALA A 876 -11.77 20.68 4.05
C ALA A 876 -12.05 21.34 2.69
N TYR A 877 -11.28 21.04 1.64
CA TYR A 877 -11.47 21.59 0.29
C TYR A 877 -12.60 20.86 -0.45
N GLN A 878 -13.83 21.10 -0.01
CA GLN A 878 -15.03 20.39 -0.48
C GLN A 878 -15.96 21.25 -1.35
N PHE A 879 -15.66 22.53 -1.55
CA PHE A 879 -16.58 23.44 -2.19
C PHE A 879 -15.99 24.09 -3.45
N THR A 880 -16.84 24.30 -4.44
CA THR A 880 -16.57 25.19 -5.57
C THR A 880 -17.41 26.45 -5.42
N ILE A 881 -16.80 27.61 -5.62
CA ILE A 881 -17.48 28.91 -5.55
C ILE A 881 -17.48 29.51 -6.96
N VAL A 882 -18.68 29.70 -7.52
CA VAL A 882 -18.85 30.16 -8.90
C VAL A 882 -19.68 31.46 -8.89
N LYS A 883 -19.18 32.51 -9.57
CA LYS A 883 -19.90 33.78 -9.76
C LYS A 883 -21.16 33.54 -10.63
N LYS A 884 -22.28 34.22 -10.28
CA LYS A 884 -23.52 34.21 -11.08
C LYS A 884 -23.31 34.77 -12.47
#